data_8fff8642d26a0c43a74a3f1570b85194
#
_entry.id   8fff8642d26a0c43a74a3f1570b85194
#
_cell.length_a   1.000
_cell.length_b   1.000
_cell.length_c   1.000
_cell.angle_alpha   90.00
_cell.angle_beta   90.00
_cell.angle_gamma   90.00
#
_symmetry.space_group_name_H-M   'P 1'
#
loop_
_entity.id
_entity.type
_entity.pdbx_description
1 polymer ?
#
loop_
_entity_poly.entity_id
_entity_poly.type
_entity_poly.pdbx_seq_one_letter_code
_entity_poly.pdbx_strand_id
1 'polypeptide(L)'
;ASKYAIPNEYDKLMAAIGSTGSNAYTWYDQTVYQEDIPSNQIENWAKIQADRFENNVIRGFHTELEAVYEEKNMSLTRDNSKVQEAIFSSLFPKHPYGTQTVLGTQENLKNPSITNIKNYYKQWYVPNNMAICMSGDLDSDATIALIDKYFGGLKPNPELPKLDLPKEAPITQPVVKEVLGPDAESVALAWRFPGVSDKDFEILQVVSQVLYNGKAGLIDLDLNQQQKVLNSYGYPMGLADYSALLLGGLPKQGQTLEEVKDLLLSEIKKLRAGEFDEKMLEANINNFKLGELQNMESNEGRADMFVNSFINGTDWKNEVTAIDRMAKLTKEDIVAFANKYLKEDNYAVIYKKQGKDPNEKKMTKPEITPIITNRDVASPFLVEVQESAVKPIEPVFLDYQKDMSQLKAKSDIPVLYKQNVANDLFQLIYVFDMGNNHDKALGTAFDYLEYLGTSDMTPEELKSEFYRLACTFYVSPGNERTYVVLSGLNENMPAAVQLFEKLLADAQVNKEAYTNMTSDILKARSDAKLNQGQNFSRLMSFAMYGPKSPATNLLTEAELTNMNPQELVDRIHNQNSYKHRILYYGPSSSKDLLATINQYHQVPATLKDIPAGNEYAYLETPVTKVLVAPYDAKQIYMAQISNLDKKYDPAIEPIRALYDEYFGGGMNSIVFQEMRETRGLAYSAWASIMPPSYLKYPYVLRTQIATQNDKMIDAVTTFNDIINNMPESEAAFKLAKDGLTNRLRTERIIKGDIIWSYINAQDLGQNVDPRIKLYNDIQNMSLKDIVDFQKQWVKGRTYVYCILGDKKDLELDKLKAVGPIEELTQEQIFGY
;
A
#
# COMPACT_ATOMS: atom_id res chain seq x y z
N ALA A 1 23.81 9.10 -12.41
CA ALA A 1 24.46 10.01 -13.38
C ALA A 1 24.73 9.31 -14.70
N SER A 2 24.76 10.05 -15.78
CA SER A 2 25.12 9.55 -17.10
C SER A 2 26.24 10.41 -17.71
N LYS A 3 26.53 10.22 -18.97
CA LYS A 3 27.49 11.07 -19.70
C LYS A 3 27.01 12.52 -19.76
N TYR A 4 25.71 12.73 -19.94
CA TYR A 4 25.11 14.05 -20.15
C TYR A 4 24.43 14.62 -18.91
N ALA A 5 23.92 13.75 -18.01
CA ALA A 5 23.30 14.15 -16.75
C ALA A 5 24.31 14.18 -15.59
N ILE A 6 24.36 15.29 -14.87
CA ILE A 6 25.21 15.44 -13.66
C ILE A 6 24.63 14.63 -12.48
N PRO A 7 25.38 14.41 -11.39
CA PRO A 7 24.85 13.72 -10.20
C PRO A 7 23.55 14.34 -9.68
N ASN A 8 22.60 13.52 -9.26
CA ASN A 8 21.26 13.88 -8.76
C ASN A 8 20.35 14.63 -9.75
N GLU A 9 20.59 14.46 -11.05
CA GLU A 9 19.82 15.15 -12.08
C GLU A 9 18.72 14.28 -12.70
N TYR A 10 18.75 12.97 -12.52
CA TYR A 10 17.73 12.08 -13.08
C TYR A 10 16.32 12.48 -12.61
N ASP A 11 16.13 12.73 -11.32
CA ASP A 11 14.83 13.13 -10.77
C ASP A 11 14.38 14.49 -11.30
N LYS A 12 15.32 15.41 -11.56
CA LYS A 12 15.03 16.69 -12.19
C LYS A 12 14.60 16.53 -13.65
N LEU A 13 15.24 15.61 -14.38
CA LEU A 13 14.88 15.28 -15.77
C LEU A 13 13.47 14.69 -15.82
N MET A 14 13.15 13.75 -14.94
CA MET A 14 11.82 13.13 -14.87
C MET A 14 10.76 14.15 -14.43
N ALA A 15 11.05 15.01 -13.46
CA ALA A 15 10.14 16.08 -13.07
C ALA A 15 9.91 17.10 -14.19
N ALA A 16 10.94 17.42 -14.96
CA ALA A 16 10.85 18.36 -16.09
C ALA A 16 9.88 17.88 -17.17
N ILE A 17 9.79 16.57 -17.41
CA ILE A 17 8.81 15.99 -18.34
C ILE A 17 7.45 15.72 -17.68
N GLY A 18 7.27 16.04 -16.41
CA GLY A 18 6.03 15.84 -15.69
C GLY A 18 5.74 14.37 -15.31
N SER A 19 6.79 13.56 -15.16
CA SER A 19 6.66 12.19 -14.67
C SER A 19 6.12 12.18 -13.25
N THR A 20 5.25 11.21 -12.98
CA THR A 20 4.79 10.83 -11.65
C THR A 20 5.10 9.35 -11.44
N GLY A 21 5.19 8.89 -10.20
CA GLY A 21 5.39 7.47 -9.92
C GLY A 21 6.74 6.89 -10.37
N SER A 22 7.79 7.73 -10.56
CA SER A 22 9.14 7.23 -10.84
C SER A 22 9.64 6.34 -9.73
N ASN A 23 9.90 5.08 -10.03
CA ASN A 23 10.32 4.06 -9.07
C ASN A 23 11.17 2.98 -9.75
N ALA A 24 11.82 2.14 -8.95
CA ALA A 24 12.48 0.93 -9.42
C ALA A 24 12.42 -0.13 -8.33
N TYR A 25 12.30 -1.37 -8.73
CA TYR A 25 12.38 -2.51 -7.82
C TYR A 25 13.26 -3.61 -8.38
N THR A 26 13.89 -4.35 -7.48
CA THR A 26 14.66 -5.54 -7.80
C THR A 26 14.10 -6.74 -7.04
N TRP A 27 13.94 -7.84 -7.76
CA TRP A 27 13.59 -9.14 -7.20
C TRP A 27 14.63 -10.17 -7.66
N TYR A 28 14.41 -11.43 -7.39
CA TYR A 28 15.41 -12.48 -7.68
C TYR A 28 15.78 -12.58 -9.16
N ASP A 29 14.82 -12.40 -10.07
CA ASP A 29 14.99 -12.62 -11.50
C ASP A 29 15.01 -11.33 -12.33
N GLN A 30 14.74 -10.15 -11.70
CA GLN A 30 14.55 -8.91 -12.45
C GLN A 30 14.99 -7.67 -11.70
N THR A 31 15.28 -6.61 -12.49
CA THR A 31 15.23 -5.22 -12.06
C THR A 31 14.29 -4.49 -13.02
N VAL A 32 13.29 -3.81 -12.46
CA VAL A 32 12.27 -3.09 -13.23
C VAL A 32 12.32 -1.62 -12.86
N TYR A 33 12.32 -0.75 -13.87
CA TYR A 33 12.21 0.70 -13.74
C TYR A 33 10.84 1.11 -14.22
N GLN A 34 10.10 1.86 -13.40
CA GLN A 34 8.72 2.28 -13.65
C GLN A 34 8.63 3.79 -13.69
N GLU A 35 7.91 4.31 -14.67
CA GLU A 35 7.56 5.73 -14.74
C GLU A 35 6.16 5.90 -15.31
N ASP A 36 5.39 6.81 -14.71
CA ASP A 36 4.20 7.39 -15.33
C ASP A 36 4.56 8.69 -15.98
N ILE A 37 4.39 8.78 -17.31
CA ILE A 37 4.75 9.94 -18.09
C ILE A 37 3.55 10.46 -18.89
N PRO A 38 3.48 11.78 -19.15
CA PRO A 38 2.54 12.34 -20.12
C PRO A 38 2.74 11.77 -21.52
N SER A 39 1.66 11.48 -22.25
CA SER A 39 1.73 10.90 -23.60
C SER A 39 2.51 11.78 -24.60
N ASN A 40 2.53 13.10 -24.39
CA ASN A 40 3.31 14.04 -25.20
C ASN A 40 4.81 14.07 -24.88
N GLN A 41 5.26 13.32 -23.87
CA GLN A 41 6.66 13.32 -23.39
C GLN A 41 7.41 12.01 -23.72
N ILE A 42 6.83 11.10 -24.48
CA ILE A 42 7.44 9.81 -24.84
C ILE A 42 8.83 10.01 -25.48
N GLU A 43 9.00 11.02 -26.35
CA GLU A 43 10.30 11.28 -26.96
C GLU A 43 11.36 11.75 -25.97
N ASN A 44 11.02 12.67 -25.05
CA ASN A 44 11.94 13.11 -24.01
C ASN A 44 12.28 11.98 -23.03
N TRP A 45 11.28 11.17 -22.66
CA TRP A 45 11.50 9.96 -21.87
C TRP A 45 12.49 9.02 -22.57
N ALA A 46 12.30 8.75 -23.86
CA ALA A 46 13.18 7.88 -24.62
C ALA A 46 14.63 8.41 -24.66
N LYS A 47 14.83 9.73 -24.80
CA LYS A 47 16.16 10.36 -24.72
C LYS A 47 16.81 10.16 -23.36
N ILE A 48 16.06 10.40 -22.28
CA ILE A 48 16.56 10.31 -20.90
C ILE A 48 16.95 8.86 -20.59
N GLN A 49 16.08 7.92 -20.90
CA GLN A 49 16.33 6.50 -20.59
C GLN A 49 17.45 5.93 -21.48
N ALA A 50 17.49 6.27 -22.75
CA ALA A 50 18.57 5.83 -23.62
C ALA A 50 19.95 6.31 -23.13
N ASP A 51 20.09 7.59 -22.77
CA ASP A 51 21.33 8.11 -22.16
C ASP A 51 21.69 7.39 -20.87
N ARG A 52 20.70 7.13 -20.00
CA ARG A 52 20.89 6.40 -18.74
C ARG A 52 21.46 5.01 -18.96
N PHE A 53 20.94 4.25 -19.92
CA PHE A 53 21.36 2.86 -20.17
C PHE A 53 22.62 2.77 -21.04
N GLU A 54 22.78 3.64 -22.03
CA GLU A 54 23.95 3.63 -22.90
C GLU A 54 25.19 4.24 -22.23
N ASN A 55 24.99 5.33 -21.50
CA ASN A 55 26.07 6.17 -20.99
C ASN A 55 26.17 6.19 -19.46
N ASN A 56 25.80 5.12 -18.81
CA ASN A 56 25.81 5.03 -17.34
C ASN A 56 27.19 5.37 -16.77
N VAL A 57 27.22 6.27 -15.80
CA VAL A 57 28.42 6.67 -15.06
C VAL A 57 28.12 6.56 -13.56
N ILE A 58 28.84 5.67 -12.88
CA ILE A 58 28.73 5.50 -11.43
C ILE A 58 29.40 6.69 -10.73
N ARG A 59 28.59 7.61 -10.22
CA ARG A 59 28.98 8.78 -9.42
C ARG A 59 28.14 8.83 -8.16
N GLY A 60 28.69 9.38 -7.07
CA GLY A 60 27.99 9.41 -5.78
C GLY A 60 27.78 8.02 -5.15
N PHE A 61 28.61 7.05 -5.57
CA PHE A 61 28.45 5.65 -5.23
C PHE A 61 28.41 5.39 -3.72
N HIS A 62 29.29 6.03 -2.95
CA HIS A 62 29.35 5.79 -1.51
C HIS A 62 28.14 6.35 -0.76
N THR A 63 27.59 7.47 -1.22
CA THR A 63 26.38 8.05 -0.62
C THR A 63 25.17 7.15 -0.89
N GLU A 64 25.03 6.65 -2.13
CA GLU A 64 23.97 5.72 -2.48
C GLU A 64 24.12 4.38 -1.73
N LEU A 65 25.34 3.89 -1.59
CA LEU A 65 25.61 2.68 -0.83
C LEU A 65 25.16 2.80 0.63
N GLU A 66 25.28 3.99 1.23
CA GLU A 66 24.75 4.26 2.57
C GLU A 66 23.21 4.18 2.59
N ALA A 67 22.55 4.72 1.58
CA ALA A 67 21.10 4.60 1.47
C ALA A 67 20.66 3.13 1.39
N VAL A 68 21.33 2.32 0.56
CA VAL A 68 21.07 0.87 0.44
C VAL A 68 21.41 0.13 1.75
N TYR A 69 22.47 0.53 2.45
CA TYR A 69 22.79 -0.02 3.76
C TYR A 69 21.70 0.26 4.80
N GLU A 70 21.15 1.47 4.79
CA GLU A 70 20.01 1.81 5.65
C GLU A 70 18.74 1.04 5.26
N GLU A 71 18.52 0.84 3.98
CA GLU A 71 17.42 0.01 3.48
C GLU A 71 17.54 -1.44 3.98
N LYS A 72 18.76 -2.02 3.96
CA LYS A 72 19.03 -3.32 4.58
C LYS A 72 18.76 -3.32 6.08
N ASN A 73 19.18 -2.28 6.80
CA ASN A 73 18.90 -2.14 8.22
C ASN A 73 17.38 -2.08 8.47
N MET A 74 16.64 -1.32 7.67
CA MET A 74 15.17 -1.29 7.74
C MET A 74 14.55 -2.67 7.47
N SER A 75 15.06 -3.41 6.48
CA SER A 75 14.55 -4.76 6.19
C SER A 75 14.76 -5.71 7.38
N LEU A 76 15.88 -5.59 8.09
CA LEU A 76 16.18 -6.40 9.26
C LEU A 76 15.35 -6.04 10.50
N THR A 77 14.70 -4.85 10.54
CA THR A 77 13.75 -4.50 11.61
C THR A 77 12.37 -5.16 11.40
N ARG A 78 12.09 -5.65 10.19
CA ARG A 78 10.82 -6.31 9.84
C ARG A 78 10.96 -7.81 10.00
N ASP A 79 10.22 -8.38 10.92
CA ASP A 79 10.27 -9.82 11.16
C ASP A 79 9.84 -10.65 9.95
N ASN A 80 8.89 -10.15 9.16
CA ASN A 80 8.49 -10.79 7.89
C ASN A 80 9.65 -10.93 6.90
N SER A 81 10.57 -9.97 6.84
CA SER A 81 11.76 -10.08 5.97
C SER A 81 12.68 -11.21 6.42
N LYS A 82 12.87 -11.36 7.72
CA LYS A 82 13.66 -12.47 8.28
C LYS A 82 12.99 -13.83 8.03
N VAL A 83 11.67 -13.91 8.19
CA VAL A 83 10.89 -15.12 7.90
C VAL A 83 11.04 -15.50 6.42
N GLN A 84 10.93 -14.53 5.52
CA GLN A 84 11.11 -14.76 4.08
C GLN A 84 12.52 -15.25 3.74
N GLU A 85 13.57 -14.64 4.28
CA GLU A 85 14.96 -15.11 4.10
C GLU A 85 15.13 -16.53 4.64
N ALA A 86 14.48 -16.86 5.77
CA ALA A 86 14.51 -18.20 6.33
C ALA A 86 13.77 -19.23 5.44
N ILE A 87 12.62 -18.87 4.85
CA ILE A 87 11.90 -19.71 3.88
C ILE A 87 12.78 -19.99 2.68
N PHE A 88 13.32 -18.95 2.03
CA PHE A 88 14.11 -19.09 0.83
C PHE A 88 15.38 -19.92 1.07
N SER A 89 16.11 -19.65 2.13
CA SER A 89 17.32 -20.44 2.49
C SER A 89 16.99 -21.89 2.91
N SER A 90 15.74 -22.19 3.26
CA SER A 90 15.29 -23.55 3.55
C SER A 90 14.87 -24.31 2.28
N LEU A 91 14.16 -23.62 1.38
CA LEU A 91 13.72 -24.20 0.12
C LEU A 91 14.83 -24.33 -0.91
N PHE A 92 15.80 -23.40 -0.90
CA PHE A 92 16.84 -23.25 -1.92
C PHE A 92 18.25 -23.20 -1.33
N PRO A 93 18.71 -24.26 -0.62
CA PRO A 93 20.01 -24.25 0.08
C PRO A 93 21.22 -24.21 -0.86
N LYS A 94 21.06 -24.47 -2.16
CA LYS A 94 22.14 -24.45 -3.17
C LYS A 94 21.91 -23.38 -4.24
N HIS A 95 20.64 -23.11 -4.56
CA HIS A 95 20.26 -22.16 -5.59
C HIS A 95 20.44 -20.72 -5.10
N PRO A 96 20.77 -19.73 -5.97
CA PRO A 96 20.89 -18.33 -5.60
C PRO A 96 19.68 -17.75 -4.87
N TYR A 97 18.48 -18.22 -5.12
CA TYR A 97 17.28 -17.78 -4.40
C TYR A 97 17.38 -17.92 -2.89
N GLY A 98 18.13 -18.90 -2.38
CA GLY A 98 18.28 -19.11 -0.94
C GLY A 98 19.68 -18.85 -0.40
N THR A 99 20.70 -18.82 -1.26
CA THR A 99 22.10 -18.58 -0.85
C THR A 99 22.46 -17.10 -0.88
N GLN A 100 21.64 -16.26 -1.53
CA GLN A 100 21.84 -14.81 -1.63
C GLN A 100 20.54 -14.09 -1.30
N THR A 101 20.67 -12.85 -0.82
CA THR A 101 19.50 -11.97 -0.63
C THR A 101 19.56 -10.85 -1.66
N VAL A 102 18.41 -10.31 -2.06
CA VAL A 102 18.32 -9.25 -3.07
C VAL A 102 19.16 -8.03 -2.69
N LEU A 103 19.08 -7.59 -1.44
CA LEU A 103 19.87 -6.45 -0.93
C LEU A 103 21.33 -6.81 -0.60
N GLY A 104 21.67 -8.09 -0.54
CA GLY A 104 22.94 -8.53 -0.01
C GLY A 104 22.98 -8.52 1.52
N THR A 105 24.15 -8.87 2.09
CA THR A 105 24.40 -8.80 3.52
C THR A 105 24.94 -7.41 3.91
N GLN A 106 24.85 -7.05 5.18
CA GLN A 106 25.47 -5.83 5.69
C GLN A 106 26.99 -5.80 5.42
N GLU A 107 27.66 -6.97 5.46
CA GLU A 107 29.07 -7.10 5.17
C GLU A 107 29.38 -6.83 3.69
N ASN A 108 28.58 -7.38 2.76
CA ASN A 108 28.73 -7.14 1.33
C ASN A 108 28.56 -5.66 0.97
N LEU A 109 27.60 -4.98 1.61
CA LEU A 109 27.34 -3.56 1.40
C LEU A 109 28.47 -2.65 1.97
N LYS A 110 29.25 -3.14 2.93
CA LYS A 110 30.41 -2.39 3.47
C LYS A 110 31.65 -2.45 2.60
N ASN A 111 31.84 -3.55 1.87
CA ASN A 111 33.00 -3.79 1.05
C ASN A 111 32.64 -4.06 -0.41
N PRO A 112 31.94 -3.13 -1.09
CA PRO A 112 31.55 -3.31 -2.46
C PRO A 112 32.73 -3.18 -3.40
N SER A 113 32.71 -3.93 -4.51
CA SER A 113 33.65 -3.78 -5.60
C SER A 113 33.01 -2.98 -6.74
N ILE A 114 33.41 -1.74 -6.93
CA ILE A 114 32.96 -0.92 -8.08
C ILE A 114 33.29 -1.60 -9.40
N THR A 115 34.43 -2.30 -9.47
CA THR A 115 34.80 -3.06 -10.67
C THR A 115 33.80 -4.16 -10.98
N ASN A 116 33.40 -4.93 -9.99
CA ASN A 116 32.39 -5.97 -10.18
C ASN A 116 31.02 -5.38 -10.56
N ILE A 117 30.62 -4.28 -9.95
CA ILE A 117 29.36 -3.60 -10.31
C ILE A 117 29.39 -3.12 -11.77
N LYS A 118 30.51 -2.51 -12.22
CA LYS A 118 30.66 -2.10 -13.63
C LYS A 118 30.61 -3.29 -14.59
N ASN A 119 31.29 -4.40 -14.23
CA ASN A 119 31.28 -5.62 -15.03
C ASN A 119 29.89 -6.23 -15.10
N TYR A 120 29.18 -6.32 -13.98
CA TYR A 120 27.82 -6.80 -13.91
C TYR A 120 26.88 -5.95 -14.79
N TYR A 121 26.94 -4.63 -14.67
CA TYR A 121 26.13 -3.73 -15.48
C TYR A 121 26.40 -3.93 -16.98
N LYS A 122 27.69 -3.94 -17.40
CA LYS A 122 28.09 -4.15 -18.79
C LYS A 122 27.64 -5.50 -19.36
N GLN A 123 27.58 -6.53 -18.50
CA GLN A 123 27.21 -7.88 -18.90
C GLN A 123 25.70 -8.05 -19.10
N TRP A 124 24.90 -7.50 -18.17
CA TRP A 124 23.47 -7.82 -18.07
C TRP A 124 22.54 -6.71 -18.55
N TYR A 125 22.95 -5.43 -18.51
CA TYR A 125 22.14 -4.30 -18.97
C TYR A 125 22.38 -4.04 -20.45
N VAL A 126 21.93 -4.95 -21.28
CA VAL A 126 22.15 -4.98 -22.73
C VAL A 126 20.81 -5.27 -23.45
N PRO A 127 20.60 -4.75 -24.66
CA PRO A 127 19.30 -4.77 -25.32
C PRO A 127 18.72 -6.17 -25.54
N ASN A 128 19.59 -7.20 -25.67
CA ASN A 128 19.12 -8.60 -25.78
C ASN A 128 18.80 -9.26 -24.41
N ASN A 129 18.81 -8.50 -23.32
CA ASN A 129 18.38 -8.91 -21.98
C ASN A 129 17.43 -7.87 -21.33
N MET A 130 16.87 -6.98 -22.12
CA MET A 130 15.98 -5.91 -21.66
C MET A 130 14.71 -5.84 -22.50
N ALA A 131 13.63 -5.40 -21.87
CA ALA A 131 12.38 -5.08 -22.55
C ALA A 131 11.89 -3.68 -22.16
N ILE A 132 11.17 -3.05 -23.06
CA ILE A 132 10.42 -1.82 -22.83
C ILE A 132 8.94 -2.21 -22.97
N CYS A 133 8.17 -2.07 -21.88
CA CYS A 133 6.76 -2.36 -21.83
C CYS A 133 6.00 -1.06 -21.57
N MET A 134 5.07 -0.70 -22.42
CA MET A 134 4.32 0.55 -22.36
C MET A 134 2.83 0.30 -22.53
N SER A 135 2.03 1.02 -21.76
CA SER A 135 0.58 1.03 -21.88
C SER A 135 0.04 2.44 -21.60
N GLY A 136 -0.92 2.87 -22.39
CA GLY A 136 -1.55 4.17 -22.21
C GLY A 136 -1.99 4.83 -23.52
N ASP A 137 -2.10 6.15 -23.50
CA ASP A 137 -2.45 6.98 -24.66
C ASP A 137 -1.21 7.17 -25.56
N LEU A 138 -0.96 6.21 -26.43
CA LEU A 138 0.19 6.20 -27.34
C LEU A 138 -0.18 5.61 -28.70
N ASP A 139 0.49 6.10 -29.75
CA ASP A 139 0.52 5.47 -31.07
C ASP A 139 1.68 4.46 -31.08
N SER A 140 1.36 3.19 -31.29
CA SER A 140 2.34 2.10 -31.21
C SER A 140 3.46 2.23 -32.25
N ASP A 141 3.14 2.53 -33.50
CA ASP A 141 4.12 2.61 -34.58
C ASP A 141 5.05 3.82 -34.40
N ALA A 142 4.48 4.97 -34.06
CA ALA A 142 5.27 6.17 -33.76
C ALA A 142 6.16 5.97 -32.52
N THR A 143 5.64 5.29 -31.48
CA THR A 143 6.40 5.01 -30.25
C THR A 143 7.55 4.05 -30.54
N ILE A 144 7.33 2.98 -31.30
CA ILE A 144 8.39 2.04 -31.73
C ILE A 144 9.47 2.78 -32.53
N ALA A 145 9.08 3.68 -33.42
CA ALA A 145 10.04 4.47 -34.19
C ALA A 145 10.90 5.40 -33.29
N LEU A 146 10.32 5.99 -32.26
CA LEU A 146 11.05 6.76 -31.26
C LEU A 146 12.02 5.88 -30.44
N ILE A 147 11.57 4.69 -30.02
CA ILE A 147 12.42 3.74 -29.29
C ILE A 147 13.59 3.30 -30.19
N ASP A 148 13.34 2.94 -31.44
CA ASP A 148 14.41 2.59 -32.41
C ASP A 148 15.40 3.75 -32.60
N LYS A 149 14.92 4.98 -32.72
CA LYS A 149 15.76 6.19 -32.87
C LYS A 149 16.73 6.37 -31.68
N TYR A 150 16.28 6.18 -30.46
CA TYR A 150 17.10 6.49 -29.28
C TYR A 150 17.81 5.27 -28.70
N PHE A 151 17.23 4.08 -28.73
CA PHE A 151 17.80 2.85 -28.18
C PHE A 151 18.48 1.97 -29.23
N GLY A 152 18.22 2.17 -30.52
CA GLY A 152 18.79 1.36 -31.59
C GLY A 152 20.32 1.38 -31.69
N GLY A 153 20.97 2.36 -31.04
CA GLY A 153 22.43 2.45 -30.88
C GLY A 153 23.03 1.46 -29.88
N LEU A 154 22.24 0.96 -28.93
CA LEU A 154 22.70 0.03 -27.89
C LEU A 154 23.22 -1.28 -28.51
N LYS A 155 24.33 -1.78 -27.97
CA LYS A 155 24.97 -2.99 -28.52
C LYS A 155 24.55 -4.24 -27.72
N PRO A 156 24.02 -5.28 -28.38
CA PRO A 156 23.73 -6.54 -27.73
C PRO A 156 25.02 -7.19 -27.24
N ASN A 157 24.91 -7.98 -26.18
CA ASN A 157 25.97 -8.86 -25.74
C ASN A 157 25.80 -10.25 -26.40
N PRO A 158 26.59 -10.61 -27.45
CA PRO A 158 26.47 -11.90 -28.11
C PRO A 158 26.91 -13.08 -27.20
N GLU A 159 27.67 -12.76 -26.15
CA GLU A 159 28.15 -13.70 -25.13
C GLU A 159 27.35 -13.62 -23.83
N LEU A 160 26.07 -13.24 -23.91
CA LEU A 160 25.22 -13.21 -22.73
C LEU A 160 25.23 -14.61 -22.06
N PRO A 161 25.70 -14.70 -20.80
CA PRO A 161 25.84 -16.02 -20.17
C PRO A 161 24.49 -16.71 -20.01
N LYS A 162 24.45 -18.01 -20.36
CA LYS A 162 23.39 -18.88 -19.87
C LYS A 162 23.72 -19.27 -18.45
N LEU A 163 22.83 -18.94 -17.52
CA LEU A 163 23.01 -19.35 -16.14
C LEU A 163 22.79 -20.86 -16.01
N ASP A 164 23.85 -21.60 -15.64
CA ASP A 164 23.74 -23.00 -15.22
C ASP A 164 23.69 -23.02 -13.69
N LEU A 165 22.48 -22.84 -13.17
CA LEU A 165 22.28 -22.72 -11.73
C LEU A 165 22.15 -24.08 -11.07
N PRO A 166 22.65 -24.25 -9.82
CA PRO A 166 22.56 -25.49 -9.08
C PRO A 166 21.11 -25.94 -8.91
N LYS A 167 20.80 -27.17 -9.25
CA LYS A 167 19.51 -27.77 -9.01
C LYS A 167 19.38 -28.23 -7.56
N GLU A 168 18.22 -27.99 -7.01
CA GLU A 168 17.90 -28.41 -5.66
C GLU A 168 17.55 -29.90 -5.58
N ALA A 169 18.10 -30.57 -4.58
CA ALA A 169 17.67 -31.92 -4.26
C ALA A 169 16.26 -31.95 -3.66
N PRO A 170 15.49 -33.03 -3.82
CA PRO A 170 14.20 -33.16 -3.15
C PRO A 170 14.32 -33.01 -1.63
N ILE A 171 13.40 -32.30 -1.03
CA ILE A 171 13.23 -32.25 0.43
C ILE A 171 12.54 -33.55 0.85
N THR A 172 13.16 -34.30 1.76
CA THR A 172 12.68 -35.64 2.20
C THR A 172 12.36 -35.72 3.69
N GLN A 173 12.53 -34.60 4.39
CA GLN A 173 12.09 -34.38 5.77
C GLN A 173 11.84 -32.89 5.98
N PRO A 174 10.95 -32.51 6.89
CA PRO A 174 10.67 -31.09 7.14
C PRO A 174 11.93 -30.34 7.54
N VAL A 175 12.17 -29.19 6.88
CA VAL A 175 13.26 -28.28 7.21
C VAL A 175 12.73 -27.28 8.22
N VAL A 176 13.21 -27.33 9.47
CA VAL A 176 12.74 -26.50 10.57
C VAL A 176 13.73 -25.37 10.84
N LYS A 177 13.21 -24.14 10.89
CA LYS A 177 13.97 -22.96 11.33
C LYS A 177 13.18 -22.11 12.33
N GLU A 178 13.91 -21.44 13.21
CA GLU A 178 13.38 -20.44 14.13
C GLU A 178 13.89 -19.06 13.75
N VAL A 179 13.03 -18.06 13.84
CA VAL A 179 13.34 -16.64 13.64
C VAL A 179 12.92 -15.88 14.88
N LEU A 180 13.79 -15.00 15.37
CA LEU A 180 13.50 -14.15 16.53
C LEU A 180 13.28 -12.70 16.08
N GLY A 181 12.28 -12.06 16.67
CA GLY A 181 11.97 -10.65 16.45
C GLY A 181 10.94 -10.10 17.41
N PRO A 182 10.76 -8.77 17.44
CA PRO A 182 9.89 -8.10 18.41
C PRO A 182 8.40 -8.31 18.19
N ASP A 183 7.96 -8.54 16.94
CA ASP A 183 6.54 -8.68 16.62
C ASP A 183 5.94 -9.96 17.22
N ALA A 184 4.61 -10.06 17.16
CA ALA A 184 3.86 -11.24 17.60
C ALA A 184 4.31 -12.53 16.89
N GLU A 185 4.11 -13.66 17.55
CA GLU A 185 4.52 -14.97 17.03
C GLU A 185 3.69 -15.40 15.82
N SER A 186 4.32 -16.14 14.91
CA SER A 186 3.69 -16.72 13.73
C SER A 186 4.40 -17.97 13.25
N VAL A 187 3.72 -18.80 12.45
CA VAL A 187 4.34 -19.94 11.75
C VAL A 187 4.09 -19.81 10.25
N ALA A 188 5.10 -20.17 9.46
CA ALA A 188 5.00 -20.25 8.01
C ALA A 188 5.44 -21.63 7.52
N LEU A 189 4.67 -22.18 6.59
CA LEU A 189 4.97 -23.42 5.87
C LEU A 189 5.24 -23.08 4.42
N ALA A 190 6.18 -23.79 3.79
CA ALA A 190 6.47 -23.57 2.38
C ALA A 190 6.86 -24.87 1.65
N TRP A 191 6.31 -25.04 0.46
CA TRP A 191 6.62 -26.14 -0.47
C TRP A 191 7.25 -25.59 -1.75
N ARG A 192 8.15 -26.33 -2.36
CA ARG A 192 8.84 -25.97 -3.60
C ARG A 192 8.25 -26.69 -4.79
N PHE A 193 8.13 -25.96 -5.91
CA PHE A 193 7.60 -26.47 -7.19
C PHE A 193 8.52 -26.07 -8.34
N PRO A 194 8.29 -26.60 -9.57
CA PRO A 194 8.93 -26.09 -10.77
C PRO A 194 8.65 -24.61 -11.01
N GLY A 195 9.45 -23.94 -11.82
CA GLY A 195 9.31 -22.53 -12.17
C GLY A 195 8.04 -22.22 -12.97
N VAL A 196 7.78 -20.92 -13.13
CA VAL A 196 6.53 -20.41 -13.72
C VAL A 196 6.27 -20.82 -15.16
N SER A 197 7.33 -21.18 -15.92
CA SER A 197 7.19 -21.67 -17.29
C SER A 197 6.72 -23.15 -17.37
N ASP A 198 6.71 -23.87 -16.25
CA ASP A 198 6.20 -25.23 -16.19
C ASP A 198 4.66 -25.23 -16.11
N LYS A 199 4.00 -26.13 -16.83
CA LYS A 199 2.54 -26.30 -16.80
C LYS A 199 1.97 -26.57 -15.40
N ASP A 200 2.78 -27.12 -14.50
CA ASP A 200 2.39 -27.38 -13.12
C ASP A 200 2.15 -26.07 -12.33
N PHE A 201 2.67 -24.93 -12.80
CA PHE A 201 2.42 -23.63 -12.16
C PHE A 201 0.95 -23.16 -12.29
N GLU A 202 0.32 -23.38 -13.45
CA GLU A 202 -1.11 -23.08 -13.62
C GLU A 202 -1.97 -23.94 -12.67
N ILE A 203 -1.61 -25.20 -12.49
CA ILE A 203 -2.30 -26.05 -11.51
C ILE A 203 -2.06 -25.56 -10.09
N LEU A 204 -0.84 -25.13 -9.76
CA LEU A 204 -0.51 -24.55 -8.47
C LEU A 204 -1.35 -23.32 -8.14
N GLN A 205 -1.61 -22.45 -9.12
CA GLN A 205 -2.48 -21.30 -8.93
C GLN A 205 -3.91 -21.72 -8.52
N VAL A 206 -4.49 -22.71 -9.21
CA VAL A 206 -5.83 -23.21 -8.87
C VAL A 206 -5.81 -23.92 -7.51
N VAL A 207 -4.81 -24.74 -7.23
CA VAL A 207 -4.61 -25.39 -5.92
C VAL A 207 -4.53 -24.39 -4.79
N SER A 208 -3.80 -23.31 -5.01
CA SER A 208 -3.70 -22.23 -4.03
C SER A 208 -5.06 -21.58 -3.74
N GLN A 209 -5.89 -21.34 -4.76
CA GLN A 209 -7.23 -20.80 -4.60
C GLN A 209 -8.20 -21.76 -3.90
N VAL A 210 -8.04 -23.08 -4.10
CA VAL A 210 -8.82 -24.08 -3.35
C VAL A 210 -8.43 -24.06 -1.87
N LEU A 211 -7.16 -23.86 -1.54
CA LEU A 211 -6.70 -23.78 -0.17
C LEU A 211 -7.08 -22.46 0.49
N TYR A 212 -6.77 -21.34 -0.17
CA TYR A 212 -7.00 -20.02 0.36
C TYR A 212 -7.25 -19.02 -0.78
N ASN A 213 -8.35 -18.31 -0.72
CA ASN A 213 -8.70 -17.26 -1.68
C ASN A 213 -9.23 -15.98 -0.98
N GLY A 214 -9.11 -15.91 0.34
CA GLY A 214 -9.57 -14.80 1.17
C GLY A 214 -11.10 -14.78 1.40
N LYS A 215 -11.84 -15.81 0.94
CA LYS A 215 -13.30 -15.87 1.04
C LYS A 215 -13.82 -17.27 1.39
N ALA A 216 -13.54 -18.25 0.54
CA ALA A 216 -14.19 -19.55 0.57
C ALA A 216 -13.24 -20.74 0.32
N GLY A 217 -11.92 -20.55 0.42
CA GLY A 217 -10.95 -21.64 0.41
C GLY A 217 -11.07 -22.51 1.67
N LEU A 218 -10.45 -23.69 1.65
CA LEU A 218 -10.45 -24.60 2.80
C LEU A 218 -9.95 -23.89 4.09
N ILE A 219 -8.83 -23.17 3.99
CA ILE A 219 -8.27 -22.40 5.11
C ILE A 219 -9.21 -21.27 5.53
N ASP A 220 -9.86 -20.59 4.57
CA ASP A 220 -10.81 -19.52 4.86
C ASP A 220 -12.00 -20.03 5.68
N LEU A 221 -12.60 -21.12 5.23
CA LEU A 221 -13.83 -21.64 5.87
C LEU A 221 -13.53 -22.44 7.15
N ASP A 222 -12.51 -23.29 7.12
CA ASP A 222 -12.28 -24.26 8.19
C ASP A 222 -11.41 -23.74 9.33
N LEU A 223 -10.57 -22.73 9.07
CA LEU A 223 -9.68 -22.15 10.08
C LEU A 223 -10.08 -20.71 10.46
N ASN A 224 -10.20 -19.82 9.47
CA ASN A 224 -10.50 -18.40 9.74
C ASN A 224 -11.97 -18.21 10.14
N GLN A 225 -12.91 -18.73 9.36
CA GLN A 225 -14.35 -18.62 9.64
C GLN A 225 -14.73 -19.33 10.95
N GLN A 226 -14.15 -20.49 11.20
CA GLN A 226 -14.33 -21.25 12.43
C GLN A 226 -13.51 -20.70 13.61
N GLN A 227 -12.78 -19.61 13.40
CA GLN A 227 -11.94 -18.96 14.42
C GLN A 227 -11.00 -19.91 15.16
N LYS A 228 -10.43 -20.92 14.46
CA LYS A 228 -9.49 -21.88 15.04
C LYS A 228 -8.08 -21.33 15.20
N VAL A 229 -7.78 -20.25 14.52
CA VAL A 229 -6.54 -19.46 14.59
C VAL A 229 -6.91 -17.98 14.67
N LEU A 230 -5.97 -17.12 15.04
CA LEU A 230 -6.20 -15.69 14.99
C LEU A 230 -6.34 -15.18 13.54
N ASN A 231 -5.48 -15.68 12.66
CA ASN A 231 -5.57 -15.50 11.22
C ASN A 231 -4.71 -16.55 10.52
N SER A 232 -5.10 -16.96 9.33
CA SER A 232 -4.28 -17.78 8.44
C SER A 232 -4.48 -17.35 6.99
N TYR A 233 -3.44 -17.59 6.17
CA TYR A 233 -3.40 -17.17 4.78
C TYR A 233 -2.54 -18.12 3.95
N GLY A 234 -2.66 -18.04 2.62
CA GLY A 234 -1.83 -18.78 1.70
C GLY A 234 -1.72 -18.07 0.34
N TYR A 235 -0.59 -18.24 -0.33
CA TYR A 235 -0.40 -17.72 -1.68
C TYR A 235 0.72 -18.46 -2.42
N PRO A 236 0.63 -18.58 -3.76
CA PRO A 236 1.71 -19.08 -4.58
C PRO A 236 2.72 -17.96 -4.84
N MET A 237 3.98 -18.31 -4.94
CA MET A 237 5.06 -17.42 -5.37
C MET A 237 5.73 -18.03 -6.60
N GLY A 238 5.61 -17.33 -7.72
CA GLY A 238 6.22 -17.73 -8.99
C GLY A 238 7.58 -17.06 -9.17
N LEU A 239 8.60 -17.84 -9.53
CA LEU A 239 9.92 -17.39 -9.95
C LEU A 239 10.33 -18.17 -11.21
N ALA A 240 11.35 -17.71 -11.91
CA ALA A 240 11.74 -18.31 -13.20
C ALA A 240 12.14 -19.79 -13.10
N ASP A 241 13.02 -20.16 -12.15
CA ASP A 241 13.54 -21.52 -12.02
C ASP A 241 12.73 -22.42 -11.09
N TYR A 242 12.09 -21.83 -10.08
CA TYR A 242 11.27 -22.52 -9.09
C TYR A 242 10.07 -21.67 -8.70
N SER A 243 9.05 -22.31 -8.14
CA SER A 243 7.91 -21.67 -7.49
C SER A 243 7.76 -22.20 -6.07
N ALA A 244 6.99 -21.54 -5.26
CA ALA A 244 6.65 -21.96 -3.91
C ALA A 244 5.16 -21.77 -3.62
N LEU A 245 4.62 -22.58 -2.73
CA LEU A 245 3.35 -22.30 -2.03
C LEU A 245 3.70 -21.99 -0.58
N LEU A 246 3.24 -20.87 -0.10
CA LEU A 246 3.38 -20.44 1.30
C LEU A 246 2.02 -20.49 1.99
N LEU A 247 2.01 -21.04 3.20
CA LEU A 247 0.89 -20.97 4.11
C LEU A 247 1.38 -20.35 5.41
N GLY A 248 0.63 -19.42 5.97
CA GLY A 248 0.99 -18.75 7.22
C GLY A 248 -0.15 -18.77 8.22
N GLY A 249 0.20 -18.72 9.52
CA GLY A 249 -0.80 -18.67 10.57
C GLY A 249 -0.32 -17.94 11.82
N LEU A 250 -1.25 -17.24 12.45
CA LEU A 250 -1.05 -16.51 13.70
C LEU A 250 -1.83 -17.21 14.82
N PRO A 251 -1.20 -17.48 15.95
CA PRO A 251 -1.85 -18.18 17.04
C PRO A 251 -2.83 -17.30 17.82
N LYS A 252 -3.89 -17.92 18.31
CA LYS A 252 -4.77 -17.34 19.33
C LYS A 252 -4.04 -17.21 20.66
N GLN A 253 -4.66 -16.54 21.61
CA GLN A 253 -4.14 -16.46 22.98
C GLN A 253 -3.97 -17.87 23.56
N GLY A 254 -2.74 -18.21 23.95
CA GLY A 254 -2.38 -19.50 24.55
C GLY A 254 -2.25 -20.66 23.57
N GLN A 255 -2.48 -20.45 22.28
CA GLN A 255 -2.27 -21.44 21.24
C GLN A 255 -0.78 -21.51 20.85
N THR A 256 -0.25 -22.70 20.66
CA THR A 256 1.13 -22.92 20.24
C THR A 256 1.28 -22.80 18.73
N LEU A 257 2.48 -22.45 18.27
CA LEU A 257 2.78 -22.42 16.83
C LEU A 257 2.69 -23.82 16.19
N GLU A 258 2.95 -24.87 16.97
CA GLU A 258 2.81 -26.27 16.55
C GLU A 258 1.35 -26.62 16.25
N GLU A 259 0.41 -26.21 17.13
CA GLU A 259 -1.03 -26.40 16.89
C GLU A 259 -1.50 -25.66 15.62
N VAL A 260 -1.02 -24.45 15.38
CA VAL A 260 -1.34 -23.70 14.15
C VAL A 260 -0.78 -24.42 12.92
N LYS A 261 0.47 -24.90 12.97
CA LYS A 261 1.07 -25.71 11.90
C LYS A 261 0.22 -26.95 11.61
N ASP A 262 -0.18 -27.68 12.64
CA ASP A 262 -0.96 -28.93 12.47
C ASP A 262 -2.35 -28.65 11.87
N LEU A 263 -2.98 -27.51 12.20
CA LEU A 263 -4.21 -27.06 11.57
C LEU A 263 -4.00 -26.77 10.07
N LEU A 264 -2.95 -26.05 9.69
CA LEU A 264 -2.63 -25.79 8.28
C LEU A 264 -2.36 -27.09 7.51
N LEU A 265 -1.62 -28.03 8.10
CA LEU A 265 -1.38 -29.35 7.51
C LEU A 265 -2.66 -30.20 7.40
N SER A 266 -3.63 -29.99 8.27
CA SER A 266 -4.93 -30.68 8.16
C SER A 266 -5.66 -30.28 6.88
N GLU A 267 -5.58 -29.01 6.48
CA GLU A 267 -6.19 -28.54 5.23
C GLU A 267 -5.48 -29.08 3.99
N ILE A 268 -4.15 -29.24 4.04
CA ILE A 268 -3.40 -29.97 3.02
C ILE A 268 -3.87 -31.43 2.89
N LYS A 269 -4.15 -32.12 4.01
CA LYS A 269 -4.68 -33.49 3.99
C LYS A 269 -6.06 -33.56 3.34
N LYS A 270 -6.96 -32.64 3.66
CA LYS A 270 -8.28 -32.52 3.02
C LYS A 270 -8.17 -32.32 1.52
N LEU A 271 -7.32 -31.38 1.07
CA LEU A 271 -7.07 -31.14 -0.34
C LEU A 271 -6.58 -32.43 -1.06
N ARG A 272 -5.62 -33.13 -0.47
CA ARG A 272 -5.09 -34.42 -1.01
C ARG A 272 -6.13 -35.53 -1.04
N ALA A 273 -7.08 -35.53 -0.12
CA ALA A 273 -8.20 -36.45 -0.06
C ALA A 273 -9.36 -36.04 -1.02
N GLY A 274 -9.30 -34.85 -1.60
CA GLY A 274 -10.37 -34.34 -2.44
C GLY A 274 -11.60 -33.85 -1.62
N GLU A 275 -11.40 -33.51 -0.36
CA GLU A 275 -12.45 -33.06 0.53
C GLU A 275 -12.74 -31.55 0.35
N PHE A 276 -13.12 -31.15 -0.87
CA PHE A 276 -13.55 -29.81 -1.21
C PHE A 276 -14.69 -29.88 -2.25
N ASP A 277 -15.51 -28.83 -2.31
CA ASP A 277 -16.60 -28.74 -3.27
C ASP A 277 -16.06 -28.50 -4.68
N GLU A 278 -16.42 -29.37 -5.62
CA GLU A 278 -16.01 -29.25 -7.04
C GLU A 278 -16.48 -27.95 -7.70
N LYS A 279 -17.61 -27.39 -7.24
CA LYS A 279 -18.12 -26.09 -7.73
C LYS A 279 -17.15 -24.94 -7.44
N MET A 280 -16.23 -25.10 -6.51
CA MET A 280 -15.20 -24.13 -6.23
C MET A 280 -14.27 -23.91 -7.42
N LEU A 281 -14.07 -24.91 -8.26
CA LEU A 281 -13.21 -24.77 -9.45
C LEU A 281 -13.79 -23.76 -10.45
N GLU A 282 -15.07 -23.83 -10.72
CA GLU A 282 -15.76 -22.83 -11.56
C GLU A 282 -15.73 -21.44 -10.92
N ALA A 283 -15.99 -21.36 -9.62
CA ALA A 283 -15.92 -20.11 -8.88
C ALA A 283 -14.51 -19.50 -8.92
N ASN A 284 -13.45 -20.30 -8.77
CA ASN A 284 -12.07 -19.86 -8.90
C ASN A 284 -11.80 -19.25 -10.28
N ILE A 285 -12.26 -19.90 -11.36
CA ILE A 285 -12.09 -19.40 -12.73
C ILE A 285 -12.80 -18.05 -12.91
N ASN A 286 -14.01 -17.88 -12.38
CA ASN A 286 -14.73 -16.61 -12.43
C ASN A 286 -14.00 -15.51 -11.67
N ASN A 287 -13.40 -15.84 -10.53
CA ASN A 287 -12.61 -14.88 -9.75
C ASN A 287 -11.25 -14.58 -10.41
N PHE A 288 -10.60 -15.52 -11.12
CA PHE A 288 -9.45 -15.21 -11.96
C PHE A 288 -9.82 -14.22 -13.08
N LYS A 289 -10.94 -14.42 -13.78
CA LYS A 289 -11.44 -13.48 -14.79
C LYS A 289 -11.72 -12.11 -14.19
N LEU A 290 -12.36 -12.07 -13.02
CA LEU A 290 -12.58 -10.82 -12.28
C LEU A 290 -11.26 -10.11 -11.97
N GLY A 291 -10.27 -10.82 -11.44
CA GLY A 291 -8.94 -10.28 -11.14
C GLY A 291 -8.22 -9.75 -12.38
N GLU A 292 -8.28 -10.47 -13.49
CA GLU A 292 -7.71 -10.03 -14.78
C GLU A 292 -8.37 -8.74 -15.27
N LEU A 293 -9.71 -8.65 -15.24
CA LEU A 293 -10.45 -7.43 -15.60
C LEU A 293 -10.05 -6.24 -14.71
N GLN A 294 -9.94 -6.45 -13.40
CA GLN A 294 -9.49 -5.43 -12.46
C GLN A 294 -8.06 -4.97 -12.75
N ASN A 295 -7.15 -5.90 -13.01
CA ASN A 295 -5.75 -5.58 -13.34
C ASN A 295 -5.64 -4.78 -14.64
N MET A 296 -6.44 -5.11 -15.64
CA MET A 296 -6.47 -4.38 -16.91
C MET A 296 -7.09 -2.97 -16.82
N GLU A 297 -7.69 -2.58 -15.70
CA GLU A 297 -8.25 -1.23 -15.55
C GLU A 297 -7.21 -0.12 -15.51
N SER A 298 -5.97 -0.41 -15.09
CA SER A 298 -4.88 0.56 -15.01
C SER A 298 -3.85 0.39 -16.13
N ASN A 299 -3.15 1.48 -16.47
CA ASN A 299 -2.03 1.42 -17.40
C ASN A 299 -0.88 0.55 -16.83
N GLU A 300 -0.60 0.69 -15.54
CA GLU A 300 0.40 -0.09 -14.82
C GLU A 300 0.10 -1.58 -14.90
N GLY A 301 -1.12 -2.00 -14.53
CA GLY A 301 -1.51 -3.41 -14.57
C GLY A 301 -1.35 -4.03 -15.97
N ARG A 302 -1.72 -3.30 -17.04
CA ARG A 302 -1.51 -3.77 -18.41
C ARG A 302 -0.03 -3.85 -18.79
N ALA A 303 0.78 -2.88 -18.38
CA ALA A 303 2.22 -2.92 -18.63
C ALA A 303 2.90 -4.08 -17.87
N ASP A 304 2.48 -4.32 -16.63
CA ASP A 304 3.02 -5.41 -15.79
C ASP A 304 2.73 -6.79 -16.36
N MET A 305 1.62 -6.99 -17.06
CA MET A 305 1.37 -8.27 -17.76
C MET A 305 2.46 -8.56 -18.80
N PHE A 306 2.90 -7.54 -19.56
CA PHE A 306 4.01 -7.70 -20.52
C PHE A 306 5.35 -7.88 -19.82
N VAL A 307 5.59 -7.12 -18.75
CA VAL A 307 6.81 -7.23 -17.93
C VAL A 307 6.96 -8.65 -17.38
N ASN A 308 5.90 -9.20 -16.78
CA ASN A 308 5.89 -10.54 -16.21
C ASN A 308 6.09 -11.62 -17.30
N SER A 309 5.44 -11.51 -18.46
CA SER A 309 5.63 -12.41 -19.58
C SER A 309 7.10 -12.43 -20.05
N PHE A 310 7.73 -11.26 -20.15
CA PHE A 310 9.15 -11.17 -20.53
C PHE A 310 10.08 -11.78 -19.47
N ILE A 311 9.90 -11.45 -18.20
CA ILE A 311 10.73 -11.95 -17.09
C ILE A 311 10.64 -13.47 -16.98
N ASN A 312 9.43 -13.99 -17.09
CA ASN A 312 9.16 -15.42 -16.97
C ASN A 312 9.54 -16.21 -18.24
N GLY A 313 9.90 -15.50 -19.32
CA GLY A 313 10.20 -16.13 -20.61
C GLY A 313 9.00 -16.87 -21.20
N THR A 314 7.79 -16.44 -20.90
CA THR A 314 6.54 -17.05 -21.37
C THR A 314 6.09 -16.43 -22.69
N ASP A 315 5.47 -17.23 -23.54
CA ASP A 315 4.85 -16.72 -24.76
C ASP A 315 3.56 -15.96 -24.41
N TRP A 316 3.40 -14.75 -24.94
CA TRP A 316 2.22 -13.91 -24.71
C TRP A 316 0.90 -14.62 -25.02
N LYS A 317 0.89 -15.47 -26.07
CA LYS A 317 -0.28 -16.28 -26.40
C LYS A 317 -0.62 -17.27 -25.28
N ASN A 318 0.37 -17.80 -24.59
CA ASN A 318 0.15 -18.68 -23.46
C ASN A 318 -0.39 -17.91 -22.27
N GLU A 319 0.08 -16.68 -22.01
CA GLU A 319 -0.43 -15.82 -20.92
C GLU A 319 -1.93 -15.56 -21.10
N VAL A 320 -2.34 -15.02 -22.25
CA VAL A 320 -3.74 -14.63 -22.49
C VAL A 320 -4.72 -15.80 -22.58
N THR A 321 -4.22 -17.03 -22.65
CA THR A 321 -5.03 -18.27 -22.67
C THR A 321 -4.89 -19.12 -21.40
N ALA A 322 -4.19 -18.65 -20.39
CA ALA A 322 -3.94 -19.39 -19.16
C ALA A 322 -5.25 -19.74 -18.43
N ILE A 323 -6.17 -18.78 -18.29
CA ILE A 323 -7.47 -19.01 -17.64
C ILE A 323 -8.29 -20.07 -18.39
N ASP A 324 -8.25 -20.08 -19.73
CA ASP A 324 -8.95 -21.10 -20.52
C ASP A 324 -8.39 -22.51 -20.34
N ARG A 325 -7.09 -22.64 -20.05
CA ARG A 325 -6.47 -23.91 -19.70
C ARG A 325 -6.80 -24.32 -18.26
N MET A 326 -6.71 -23.39 -17.31
CA MET A 326 -7.11 -23.62 -15.93
C MET A 326 -8.58 -24.04 -15.80
N ALA A 327 -9.46 -23.49 -16.64
CA ALA A 327 -10.88 -23.85 -16.67
C ALA A 327 -11.18 -25.31 -17.08
N LYS A 328 -10.19 -26.01 -17.63
CA LYS A 328 -10.30 -27.44 -18.02
C LYS A 328 -9.82 -28.40 -16.93
N LEU A 329 -9.23 -27.87 -15.86
CA LEU A 329 -8.75 -28.69 -14.75
C LEU A 329 -9.93 -29.32 -14.00
N THR A 330 -9.80 -30.59 -13.70
CA THR A 330 -10.76 -31.36 -12.94
C THR A 330 -10.36 -31.48 -11.48
N LYS A 331 -11.28 -31.92 -10.65
CA LYS A 331 -10.99 -32.24 -9.25
C LYS A 331 -9.88 -33.30 -9.12
N GLU A 332 -9.89 -34.28 -9.99
CA GLU A 332 -8.88 -35.35 -10.05
C GLU A 332 -7.49 -34.79 -10.38
N ASP A 333 -7.38 -33.80 -11.26
CA ASP A 333 -6.12 -33.13 -11.57
C ASP A 333 -5.56 -32.41 -10.35
N ILE A 334 -6.42 -31.69 -9.62
CA ILE A 334 -6.06 -30.97 -8.38
C ILE A 334 -5.59 -31.96 -7.31
N VAL A 335 -6.31 -33.05 -7.10
CA VAL A 335 -5.98 -34.09 -6.11
C VAL A 335 -4.66 -34.79 -6.49
N ALA A 336 -4.49 -35.13 -7.77
CA ALA A 336 -3.25 -35.75 -8.26
C ALA A 336 -2.03 -34.84 -8.06
N PHE A 337 -2.19 -33.53 -8.38
CA PHE A 337 -1.15 -32.54 -8.15
C PHE A 337 -0.81 -32.41 -6.66
N ALA A 338 -1.83 -32.26 -5.80
CA ALA A 338 -1.62 -32.16 -4.35
C ALA A 338 -0.89 -33.39 -3.78
N ASN A 339 -1.25 -34.61 -4.21
CA ASN A 339 -0.57 -35.84 -3.81
C ASN A 339 0.87 -35.96 -4.36
N LYS A 340 1.16 -35.36 -5.52
CA LYS A 340 2.51 -35.31 -6.08
C LYS A 340 3.43 -34.38 -5.27
N TYR A 341 2.97 -33.20 -4.90
CA TYR A 341 3.83 -32.13 -4.42
C TYR A 341 3.67 -31.79 -2.94
N LEU A 342 2.47 -31.91 -2.36
CA LEU A 342 2.17 -31.48 -0.99
C LEU A 342 2.21 -32.69 -0.03
N LYS A 343 3.42 -33.22 0.20
CA LYS A 343 3.62 -34.37 1.08
C LYS A 343 3.81 -33.91 2.54
N GLU A 344 3.81 -34.88 3.44
CA GLU A 344 3.95 -34.64 4.88
C GLU A 344 5.42 -34.44 5.34
N ASP A 345 6.37 -34.57 4.43
CA ASP A 345 7.79 -34.58 4.74
C ASP A 345 8.64 -33.65 3.84
N ASN A 346 8.04 -32.99 2.84
CA ASN A 346 8.80 -32.24 1.81
C ASN A 346 8.61 -30.72 1.86
N TYR A 347 8.50 -30.17 3.05
CA TYR A 347 8.26 -28.72 3.25
C TYR A 347 9.26 -28.10 4.22
N ALA A 348 9.33 -26.78 4.21
CA ALA A 348 9.97 -25.98 5.23
C ALA A 348 8.94 -25.45 6.22
N VAL A 349 9.30 -25.37 7.51
CA VAL A 349 8.53 -24.71 8.54
C VAL A 349 9.40 -23.70 9.28
N ILE A 350 8.90 -22.47 9.36
CA ILE A 350 9.57 -21.37 10.03
C ILE A 350 8.72 -20.94 11.21
N TYR A 351 9.27 -21.10 12.41
CA TYR A 351 8.67 -20.60 13.65
C TYR A 351 9.22 -19.22 13.94
N LYS A 352 8.43 -18.19 13.76
CA LYS A 352 8.76 -16.85 14.20
C LYS A 352 8.33 -16.69 15.65
N LYS A 353 9.28 -16.53 16.54
CA LYS A 353 9.07 -16.35 17.98
C LYS A 353 9.37 -14.94 18.40
N GLN A 354 8.67 -14.46 19.42
CA GLN A 354 8.97 -13.17 20.04
C GLN A 354 10.28 -13.24 20.82
N GLY A 355 11.18 -12.28 20.58
CA GLY A 355 12.46 -12.20 21.28
C GLY A 355 13.53 -11.43 20.54
N LYS A 356 14.69 -11.32 21.19
CA LYS A 356 15.90 -10.74 20.58
C LYS A 356 16.80 -11.85 20.06
N ASP A 357 17.34 -11.67 18.87
CA ASP A 357 18.37 -12.55 18.34
C ASP A 357 19.69 -12.31 19.13
N PRO A 358 20.18 -13.27 19.88
CA PRO A 358 21.42 -13.13 20.67
C PRO A 358 22.65 -13.03 19.76
N ASN A 359 22.56 -13.43 18.49
CA ASN A 359 23.65 -13.40 17.51
C ASN A 359 23.65 -12.13 16.66
N GLU A 360 22.78 -11.18 16.96
CA GLU A 360 22.69 -9.94 16.23
C GLU A 360 23.99 -9.13 16.34
N LYS A 361 24.69 -8.97 15.23
CA LYS A 361 25.94 -8.22 15.17
C LYS A 361 25.66 -6.73 14.98
N LYS A 362 26.13 -5.93 15.92
CA LYS A 362 26.17 -4.47 15.74
C LYS A 362 27.33 -4.17 14.78
N MET A 363 27.02 -3.68 13.60
CA MET A 363 28.01 -3.37 12.58
C MET A 363 28.46 -1.91 12.71
N THR A 364 29.78 -1.64 12.66
CA THR A 364 30.33 -0.30 12.64
C THR A 364 30.20 0.29 11.23
N LYS A 365 29.65 1.49 11.14
CA LYS A 365 29.48 2.22 9.89
C LYS A 365 30.78 2.94 9.51
N PRO A 366 31.20 2.91 8.21
CA PRO A 366 32.29 3.76 7.76
C PRO A 366 31.89 5.23 7.74
N GLU A 367 32.80 6.14 8.03
CA GLU A 367 32.58 7.57 7.80
C GLU A 367 32.49 7.86 6.30
N ILE A 368 31.52 8.68 5.90
CA ILE A 368 31.30 9.07 4.52
C ILE A 368 31.41 10.58 4.40
N THR A 369 32.09 10.99 3.35
CA THR A 369 32.12 12.39 2.95
C THR A 369 30.79 12.73 2.23
N PRO A 370 30.01 13.69 2.76
CA PRO A 370 28.78 14.14 2.11
C PRO A 370 29.06 14.65 0.69
N ILE A 371 28.18 14.33 -0.23
CA ILE A 371 28.27 14.88 -1.60
C ILE A 371 27.70 16.30 -1.64
N ILE A 372 28.22 17.10 -2.57
CA ILE A 372 27.62 18.40 -2.87
C ILE A 372 26.42 18.15 -3.78
N THR A 373 25.24 18.54 -3.33
CA THR A 373 24.02 18.49 -4.14
C THR A 373 24.06 19.63 -5.16
N ASN A 374 23.74 19.32 -6.43
CA ASN A 374 23.71 20.28 -7.53
C ASN A 374 22.31 20.91 -7.66
N ARG A 375 21.74 21.43 -6.55
CA ARG A 375 20.37 21.97 -6.55
C ARG A 375 20.16 23.06 -7.60
N ASP A 376 21.09 24.00 -7.66
CA ASP A 376 20.97 25.21 -8.50
C ASP A 376 21.71 25.08 -9.83
N VAL A 377 22.27 23.91 -10.14
CA VAL A 377 23.00 23.63 -11.36
C VAL A 377 22.18 22.75 -12.28
N ALA A 378 22.09 23.11 -13.55
CA ALA A 378 21.48 22.32 -14.61
C ALA A 378 22.53 21.94 -15.64
N SER A 379 22.54 20.69 -16.09
CA SER A 379 23.34 20.30 -17.26
C SER A 379 22.73 20.88 -18.54
N PRO A 380 23.51 21.02 -19.64
CA PRO A 380 22.95 21.35 -20.94
C PRO A 380 21.83 20.37 -21.36
N PHE A 381 21.92 19.12 -20.93
CA PHE A 381 20.91 18.11 -21.23
C PHE A 381 19.58 18.35 -20.49
N LEU A 382 19.60 18.73 -19.23
CA LEU A 382 18.40 19.14 -18.50
C LEU A 382 17.77 20.39 -19.12
N VAL A 383 18.57 21.36 -19.49
CA VAL A 383 18.09 22.59 -20.19
C VAL A 383 17.44 22.23 -21.52
N GLU A 384 18.05 21.35 -22.32
CA GLU A 384 17.48 20.87 -23.60
C GLU A 384 16.11 20.21 -23.38
N VAL A 385 15.98 19.37 -22.36
CA VAL A 385 14.71 18.70 -22.03
C VAL A 385 13.65 19.71 -21.59
N GLN A 386 14.01 20.68 -20.75
CA GLN A 386 13.09 21.74 -20.28
C GLN A 386 12.62 22.68 -21.38
N GLU A 387 13.48 22.97 -22.36
CA GLU A 387 13.21 23.88 -23.48
C GLU A 387 12.66 23.16 -24.71
N SER A 388 12.49 21.85 -24.66
CA SER A 388 11.99 21.06 -25.77
C SER A 388 10.58 21.52 -26.18
N ALA A 389 10.39 21.71 -27.50
CA ALA A 389 9.12 22.15 -28.05
C ALA A 389 8.10 21.02 -28.10
N VAL A 390 7.49 20.76 -26.96
CA VAL A 390 6.44 19.76 -26.81
C VAL A 390 5.07 20.44 -26.80
N LYS A 391 4.13 19.95 -27.63
CA LYS A 391 2.76 20.47 -27.63
C LYS A 391 2.13 20.22 -26.25
N PRO A 392 1.68 21.27 -25.54
CA PRO A 392 1.07 21.07 -24.22
C PRO A 392 -0.20 20.21 -24.29
N ILE A 393 -0.41 19.39 -23.29
CA ILE A 393 -1.69 18.75 -23.04
C ILE A 393 -2.58 19.76 -22.31
N GLU A 394 -3.80 19.95 -22.79
CA GLU A 394 -4.75 20.83 -22.09
C GLU A 394 -5.34 20.11 -20.86
N PRO A 395 -5.49 20.83 -19.74
CA PRO A 395 -6.09 20.24 -18.54
C PRO A 395 -7.55 19.90 -18.78
N VAL A 396 -8.00 18.80 -18.20
CA VAL A 396 -9.42 18.39 -18.20
C VAL A 396 -9.94 18.41 -16.79
N PHE A 397 -10.87 19.31 -16.54
CA PHE A 397 -11.54 19.46 -15.26
C PHE A 397 -12.95 18.87 -15.30
N LEU A 398 -13.45 18.48 -14.13
CA LEU A 398 -14.77 17.89 -14.01
C LEU A 398 -15.87 18.97 -14.02
N ASP A 399 -16.94 18.66 -14.74
CA ASP A 399 -18.25 19.30 -14.60
C ASP A 399 -19.20 18.30 -13.93
N TYR A 400 -19.34 18.39 -12.60
CA TYR A 400 -20.12 17.43 -11.82
C TYR A 400 -21.59 17.29 -12.26
N GLN A 401 -22.14 18.25 -13.01
CA GLN A 401 -23.49 18.16 -13.55
C GLN A 401 -23.56 17.35 -14.85
N LYS A 402 -22.44 17.22 -15.57
CA LYS A 402 -22.35 16.49 -16.85
C LYS A 402 -21.66 15.14 -16.70
N ASP A 403 -20.64 15.08 -15.86
CA ASP A 403 -19.76 13.92 -15.75
C ASP A 403 -20.35 12.80 -14.89
N MET A 404 -21.34 13.11 -14.06
CA MET A 404 -22.13 12.16 -13.28
C MET A 404 -23.60 12.55 -13.23
N SER A 405 -24.46 11.63 -12.77
CA SER A 405 -25.91 11.91 -12.58
C SER A 405 -26.27 11.82 -11.09
N GLN A 406 -27.18 12.69 -10.69
CA GLN A 406 -27.79 12.66 -9.37
C GLN A 406 -29.22 12.16 -9.51
N LEU A 407 -29.51 11.01 -8.91
CA LEU A 407 -30.80 10.33 -8.97
C LEU A 407 -31.38 10.20 -7.56
N LYS A 408 -32.61 9.71 -7.47
CA LYS A 408 -33.25 9.35 -6.22
C LYS A 408 -33.80 7.95 -6.26
N ALA A 409 -33.53 7.17 -5.22
CA ALA A 409 -34.18 5.89 -4.96
C ALA A 409 -35.35 6.07 -3.99
N LYS A 410 -36.02 4.96 -3.63
CA LYS A 410 -37.10 4.96 -2.64
C LYS A 410 -36.64 5.62 -1.32
N SER A 411 -37.58 6.10 -0.53
CA SER A 411 -37.34 6.86 0.70
C SER A 411 -36.49 8.12 0.51
N ASP A 412 -36.53 8.70 -0.70
CA ASP A 412 -35.75 9.90 -1.10
C ASP A 412 -34.24 9.76 -0.97
N ILE A 413 -33.69 8.54 -1.00
CA ILE A 413 -32.26 8.29 -0.89
C ILE A 413 -31.54 8.86 -2.12
N PRO A 414 -30.57 9.79 -1.94
CA PRO A 414 -29.75 10.29 -3.03
C PRO A 414 -28.88 9.19 -3.63
N VAL A 415 -28.81 9.13 -4.97
CA VAL A 415 -27.95 8.19 -5.71
C VAL A 415 -27.03 8.99 -6.63
N LEU A 416 -25.72 8.88 -6.40
CA LEU A 416 -24.71 9.43 -7.28
C LEU A 416 -24.29 8.32 -8.27
N TYR A 417 -24.51 8.57 -9.54
CA TYR A 417 -24.41 7.57 -10.58
C TYR A 417 -23.38 7.95 -11.66
N LYS A 418 -22.50 7.02 -11.98
CA LYS A 418 -21.63 7.07 -13.16
C LYS A 418 -21.65 5.75 -13.87
N GLN A 419 -21.97 5.76 -15.17
CA GLN A 419 -21.96 4.54 -15.95
C GLN A 419 -20.54 4.10 -16.28
N ASN A 420 -20.25 2.82 -16.08
CA ASN A 420 -19.05 2.15 -16.57
C ASN A 420 -19.32 1.69 -18.03
N VAL A 421 -18.54 2.25 -18.96
CA VAL A 421 -18.63 1.88 -20.39
C VAL A 421 -17.40 1.10 -20.85
N ALA A 422 -16.49 0.78 -19.93
CA ALA A 422 -15.21 0.15 -20.24
C ALA A 422 -15.22 -1.37 -20.06
N ASN A 423 -15.95 -1.85 -19.06
CA ASN A 423 -16.01 -3.27 -18.71
C ASN A 423 -17.27 -3.60 -17.89
N ASP A 424 -17.39 -4.86 -17.47
CA ASP A 424 -18.56 -5.38 -16.75
C ASP A 424 -18.40 -5.36 -15.23
N LEU A 425 -17.50 -4.54 -14.71
CA LEU A 425 -17.32 -4.39 -13.27
C LEU A 425 -18.28 -3.35 -12.69
N PHE A 426 -18.82 -3.65 -11.51
CA PHE A 426 -19.59 -2.69 -10.73
C PHE A 426 -19.00 -2.44 -9.35
N GLN A 427 -19.29 -1.26 -8.83
CA GLN A 427 -19.11 -0.88 -7.44
C GLN A 427 -20.38 -0.14 -6.97
N LEU A 428 -21.00 -0.64 -5.92
CA LEU A 428 -22.17 -0.07 -5.27
C LEU A 428 -21.80 0.22 -3.82
N ILE A 429 -21.95 1.48 -3.39
CA ILE A 429 -21.54 1.91 -2.05
C ILE A 429 -22.70 2.63 -1.36
N TYR A 430 -23.03 2.20 -0.14
CA TYR A 430 -23.87 2.99 0.76
C TYR A 430 -22.97 3.79 1.69
N VAL A 431 -23.19 5.09 1.74
CA VAL A 431 -22.38 6.01 2.57
C VAL A 431 -23.27 6.60 3.66
N PHE A 432 -22.95 6.27 4.89
CA PHE A 432 -23.59 6.83 6.08
C PHE A 432 -22.64 7.86 6.70
N ASP A 433 -23.12 9.08 6.95
CA ASP A 433 -22.36 10.09 7.71
C ASP A 433 -22.40 9.78 9.23
N MET A 434 -22.26 8.51 9.55
CA MET A 434 -22.28 7.93 10.88
C MET A 434 -21.12 6.92 10.98
N GLY A 435 -20.23 7.09 11.94
CA GLY A 435 -19.10 6.21 12.18
C GLY A 435 -18.87 5.94 13.65
N ASN A 436 -17.67 5.48 14.00
CA ASN A 436 -17.31 5.13 15.39
C ASN A 436 -17.40 6.32 16.38
N ASN A 437 -17.30 7.55 15.90
CA ASN A 437 -17.52 8.74 16.73
C ASN A 437 -18.99 8.89 17.17
N HIS A 438 -19.93 8.34 16.41
CA HIS A 438 -21.36 8.35 16.72
C HIS A 438 -21.78 7.14 17.56
N ASP A 439 -21.17 5.98 17.32
CA ASP A 439 -21.37 4.74 18.08
C ASP A 439 -20.07 3.93 18.10
N LYS A 440 -19.37 3.91 19.22
CA LYS A 440 -18.07 3.22 19.35
C LYS A 440 -18.13 1.71 19.19
N ALA A 441 -19.34 1.12 19.26
CA ALA A 441 -19.54 -0.30 19.05
C ALA A 441 -19.78 -0.67 17.56
N LEU A 442 -19.89 0.33 16.68
CA LEU A 442 -20.23 0.11 15.27
C LEU A 442 -19.18 -0.73 14.54
N GLY A 443 -17.90 -0.42 14.76
CA GLY A 443 -16.79 -1.22 14.21
C GLY A 443 -16.89 -2.68 14.64
N THR A 444 -17.05 -2.91 15.95
CA THR A 444 -17.20 -4.27 16.50
C THR A 444 -18.42 -4.99 15.96
N ALA A 445 -19.54 -4.27 15.71
CA ALA A 445 -20.74 -4.87 15.15
C ALA A 445 -20.49 -5.41 13.72
N PHE A 446 -19.78 -4.65 12.89
CA PHE A 446 -19.49 -5.09 11.51
C PHE A 446 -18.32 -6.07 11.42
N ASP A 447 -17.38 -6.06 12.36
CA ASP A 447 -16.41 -7.15 12.52
C ASP A 447 -17.13 -8.46 12.88
N TYR A 448 -18.17 -8.36 13.73
CA TYR A 448 -18.97 -9.51 14.13
C TYR A 448 -19.83 -10.06 12.99
N LEU A 449 -20.29 -9.20 12.06
CA LEU A 449 -21.07 -9.61 10.88
C LEU A 449 -20.36 -10.67 10.05
N GLU A 450 -19.03 -10.64 9.99
CA GLU A 450 -18.22 -11.62 9.25
C GLU A 450 -18.41 -13.07 9.72
N TYR A 451 -18.89 -13.26 10.93
CA TYR A 451 -19.12 -14.58 11.56
C TYR A 451 -20.60 -14.97 11.66
N LEU A 452 -21.49 -14.17 11.07
CA LEU A 452 -22.92 -14.38 11.18
C LEU A 452 -23.52 -14.98 9.91
N GLY A 453 -24.46 -15.89 10.12
CA GLY A 453 -25.35 -16.38 9.08
C GLY A 453 -26.73 -15.71 9.15
N THR A 454 -27.63 -16.16 8.30
CA THR A 454 -29.06 -15.83 8.32
C THR A 454 -29.85 -17.01 8.92
N SER A 455 -31.15 -16.86 9.01
CA SER A 455 -32.04 -17.93 9.50
C SER A 455 -32.00 -19.24 8.67
N ASP A 456 -31.53 -19.16 7.43
CA ASP A 456 -31.50 -20.27 6.46
C ASP A 456 -30.15 -20.52 5.78
N MET A 457 -29.13 -19.71 6.06
CA MET A 457 -27.77 -19.89 5.50
C MET A 457 -26.73 -19.72 6.61
N THR A 458 -25.76 -20.62 6.64
CA THR A 458 -24.59 -20.47 7.52
C THR A 458 -23.64 -19.37 7.00
N PRO A 459 -22.72 -18.84 7.82
CA PRO A 459 -21.69 -17.89 7.36
C PRO A 459 -20.83 -18.45 6.22
N GLU A 460 -20.49 -19.74 6.27
CA GLU A 460 -19.71 -20.44 5.25
C GLU A 460 -20.46 -20.52 3.92
N GLU A 461 -21.75 -20.83 3.97
CA GLU A 461 -22.62 -20.86 2.77
C GLU A 461 -22.74 -19.47 2.15
N LEU A 462 -22.90 -18.42 2.97
CA LEU A 462 -22.93 -17.02 2.50
C LEU A 462 -21.62 -16.63 1.79
N LYS A 463 -20.47 -16.91 2.41
CA LYS A 463 -19.16 -16.62 1.82
C LYS A 463 -18.94 -17.39 0.52
N SER A 464 -19.31 -18.65 0.49
CA SER A 464 -19.22 -19.50 -0.70
C SER A 464 -20.12 -18.97 -1.83
N GLU A 465 -21.32 -18.50 -1.52
CA GLU A 465 -22.23 -17.95 -2.51
C GLU A 465 -21.74 -16.60 -3.08
N PHE A 466 -21.24 -15.68 -2.23
CA PHE A 466 -20.59 -14.45 -2.72
C PHE A 466 -19.39 -14.76 -3.61
N TYR A 467 -18.59 -15.74 -3.25
CA TYR A 467 -17.43 -16.14 -4.05
C TYR A 467 -17.86 -16.75 -5.40
N ARG A 468 -18.93 -17.58 -5.42
CA ARG A 468 -19.51 -18.13 -6.64
C ARG A 468 -20.04 -17.05 -7.58
N LEU A 469 -20.63 -15.98 -7.03
CA LEU A 469 -21.10 -14.84 -7.79
C LEU A 469 -19.97 -13.96 -8.34
N ALA A 470 -18.71 -14.23 -7.99
CA ALA A 470 -17.59 -13.32 -8.22
C ALA A 470 -17.93 -11.89 -7.76
N CYS A 471 -18.55 -11.80 -6.60
CA CYS A 471 -18.91 -10.56 -5.92
C CYS A 471 -18.37 -10.58 -4.49
N THR A 472 -18.16 -9.42 -3.96
CA THR A 472 -17.69 -9.25 -2.59
C THR A 472 -18.41 -8.08 -1.92
N PHE A 473 -18.50 -8.14 -0.60
CA PHE A 473 -18.88 -6.98 0.20
C PHE A 473 -17.88 -6.77 1.35
N TYR A 474 -17.82 -5.57 1.82
CA TYR A 474 -17.24 -5.23 3.11
C TYR A 474 -17.94 -4.01 3.70
N VAL A 475 -17.93 -3.90 5.01
CA VAL A 475 -18.41 -2.73 5.73
C VAL A 475 -17.24 -2.12 6.49
N SER A 476 -17.01 -0.83 6.29
CA SER A 476 -15.89 -0.11 6.88
C SER A 476 -16.39 1.08 7.70
N PRO A 477 -16.63 0.90 9.00
CA PRO A 477 -16.94 2.01 9.91
C PRO A 477 -15.68 2.81 10.22
N GLY A 478 -15.54 3.98 9.57
CA GLY A 478 -14.54 4.97 9.93
C GLY A 478 -14.95 5.78 11.17
N ASN A 479 -14.20 6.84 11.46
CA ASN A 479 -14.54 7.72 12.58
C ASN A 479 -15.85 8.50 12.35
N GLU A 480 -15.97 9.12 11.19
CA GLU A 480 -17.09 10.03 10.84
C GLU A 480 -18.12 9.36 9.92
N ARG A 481 -17.71 8.36 9.13
CA ARG A 481 -18.52 7.72 8.09
C ARG A 481 -18.38 6.21 8.13
N THR A 482 -19.46 5.55 7.73
CA THR A 482 -19.44 4.11 7.42
C THR A 482 -19.68 3.92 5.94
N TYR A 483 -18.87 3.09 5.34
CA TYR A 483 -18.97 2.67 3.94
C TYR A 483 -19.38 1.20 3.89
N VAL A 484 -20.47 0.94 3.19
CA VAL A 484 -20.92 -0.41 2.83
C VAL A 484 -20.64 -0.59 1.35
N VAL A 485 -19.75 -1.49 0.99
CA VAL A 485 -19.27 -1.65 -0.38
C VAL A 485 -19.61 -3.03 -0.92
N LEU A 486 -20.28 -3.09 -2.07
CA LEU A 486 -20.47 -4.28 -2.87
C LEU A 486 -19.77 -4.06 -4.22
N SER A 487 -19.06 -5.06 -4.70
CA SER A 487 -18.38 -4.99 -6.00
C SER A 487 -18.22 -6.37 -6.63
N GLY A 488 -17.99 -6.40 -7.93
CA GLY A 488 -17.78 -7.63 -8.67
C GLY A 488 -18.29 -7.57 -10.11
N LEU A 489 -18.70 -8.73 -10.64
CA LEU A 489 -19.29 -8.84 -11.96
C LEU A 489 -20.73 -8.33 -11.97
N ASN A 490 -21.03 -7.38 -12.84
CA ASN A 490 -22.33 -6.68 -12.87
C ASN A 490 -23.51 -7.60 -13.21
N GLU A 491 -23.30 -8.66 -13.98
CA GLU A 491 -24.37 -9.64 -14.26
C GLU A 491 -24.93 -10.28 -12.97
N ASN A 492 -24.10 -10.39 -11.93
CA ASN A 492 -24.45 -10.97 -10.63
C ASN A 492 -24.84 -9.90 -9.58
N MET A 493 -24.80 -8.61 -9.91
CA MET A 493 -25.08 -7.52 -8.96
C MET A 493 -26.45 -7.67 -8.29
N PRO A 494 -27.58 -7.93 -9.00
CA PRO A 494 -28.88 -8.07 -8.33
C PRO A 494 -28.92 -9.19 -7.31
N ALA A 495 -28.32 -10.35 -7.62
CA ALA A 495 -28.22 -11.48 -6.70
C ALA A 495 -27.34 -11.16 -5.48
N ALA A 496 -26.22 -10.49 -5.70
CA ALA A 496 -25.32 -10.07 -4.62
C ALA A 496 -25.97 -9.03 -3.70
N VAL A 497 -26.71 -8.05 -4.26
CA VAL A 497 -27.47 -7.06 -3.47
C VAL A 497 -28.55 -7.76 -2.66
N GLN A 498 -29.32 -8.65 -3.25
CA GLN A 498 -30.36 -9.41 -2.56
C GLN A 498 -29.79 -10.22 -1.39
N LEU A 499 -28.68 -10.92 -1.62
CA LEU A 499 -28.01 -11.74 -0.61
C LEU A 499 -27.50 -10.90 0.54
N PHE A 500 -26.85 -9.77 0.24
CA PHE A 500 -26.30 -8.85 1.24
C PHE A 500 -27.41 -8.17 2.07
N GLU A 501 -28.46 -7.69 1.43
CA GLU A 501 -29.61 -7.06 2.11
C GLU A 501 -30.31 -8.08 3.05
N LYS A 502 -30.40 -9.34 2.61
CA LYS A 502 -30.90 -10.41 3.47
C LYS A 502 -30.00 -10.61 4.69
N LEU A 503 -28.67 -10.63 4.51
CA LEU A 503 -27.73 -10.76 5.62
C LEU A 503 -27.88 -9.59 6.61
N LEU A 504 -27.99 -8.35 6.13
CA LEU A 504 -28.18 -7.18 7.01
C LEU A 504 -29.51 -7.25 7.79
N ALA A 505 -30.56 -7.76 7.18
CA ALA A 505 -31.91 -7.78 7.78
C ALA A 505 -32.15 -9.00 8.67
N ASP A 506 -31.43 -10.10 8.45
CA ASP A 506 -31.70 -11.42 9.08
C ASP A 506 -30.43 -12.03 9.71
N ALA A 507 -29.42 -11.25 10.01
CA ALA A 507 -28.22 -11.73 10.71
C ALA A 507 -28.61 -12.36 12.07
N GLN A 508 -28.15 -13.59 12.32
CA GLN A 508 -28.49 -14.34 13.52
C GLN A 508 -27.36 -14.31 14.55
N VAL A 509 -27.69 -14.11 15.81
CA VAL A 509 -26.69 -14.12 16.89
C VAL A 509 -25.95 -15.45 16.97
N ASN A 510 -24.63 -15.39 17.02
CA ASN A 510 -23.74 -16.51 17.32
C ASN A 510 -22.90 -16.19 18.55
N LYS A 511 -23.33 -16.68 19.72
CA LYS A 511 -22.66 -16.37 21.00
C LYS A 511 -21.24 -16.93 21.08
N GLU A 512 -20.99 -18.08 20.49
CA GLU A 512 -19.67 -18.71 20.47
C GLU A 512 -18.71 -17.87 19.62
N ALA A 513 -19.13 -17.48 18.42
CA ALA A 513 -18.34 -16.61 17.54
C ALA A 513 -18.04 -15.25 18.20
N TYR A 514 -19.00 -14.68 18.95
CA TYR A 514 -18.77 -13.45 19.70
C TYR A 514 -17.72 -13.62 20.80
N THR A 515 -17.79 -14.71 21.58
CA THR A 515 -16.81 -15.01 22.63
C THR A 515 -15.40 -15.15 22.05
N ASN A 516 -15.28 -15.89 20.95
CA ASN A 516 -14.01 -16.06 20.24
C ASN A 516 -13.49 -14.72 19.68
N MET A 517 -14.34 -13.94 19.01
CA MET A 517 -13.99 -12.63 18.49
C MET A 517 -13.51 -11.67 19.60
N THR A 518 -14.16 -11.66 20.76
CA THR A 518 -13.73 -10.85 21.90
C THR A 518 -12.32 -11.22 22.35
N SER A 519 -12.03 -12.53 22.47
CA SER A 519 -10.69 -13.01 22.79
C SER A 519 -9.67 -12.58 21.72
N ASP A 520 -10.03 -12.68 20.45
CA ASP A 520 -9.17 -12.31 19.33
C ASP A 520 -8.90 -10.80 19.28
N ILE A 521 -9.89 -9.95 19.56
CA ILE A 521 -9.72 -8.50 19.71
C ILE A 521 -8.72 -8.17 20.83
N LEU A 522 -8.85 -8.81 21.99
CA LEU A 522 -7.94 -8.57 23.11
C LEU A 522 -6.51 -9.03 22.79
N LYS A 523 -6.36 -10.17 22.10
CA LYS A 523 -5.05 -10.65 21.61
C LYS A 523 -4.46 -9.67 20.59
N ALA A 524 -5.22 -9.22 19.62
CA ALA A 524 -4.78 -8.24 18.62
C ALA A 524 -4.36 -6.90 19.25
N ARG A 525 -5.05 -6.44 20.30
CA ARG A 525 -4.65 -5.26 21.08
C ARG A 525 -3.31 -5.45 21.78
N SER A 526 -3.07 -6.62 22.35
CA SER A 526 -1.78 -6.95 22.94
C SER A 526 -0.67 -6.97 21.90
N ASP A 527 -0.92 -7.60 20.74
CA ASP A 527 0.05 -7.70 19.64
C ASP A 527 0.36 -6.34 19.01
N ALA A 528 -0.63 -5.43 18.93
CA ALA A 528 -0.44 -4.07 18.42
C ALA A 528 0.62 -3.29 19.22
N LYS A 529 0.75 -3.53 20.52
CA LYS A 529 1.77 -2.92 21.38
C LYS A 529 3.19 -3.39 21.06
N LEU A 530 3.33 -4.53 20.39
CA LEU A 530 4.61 -5.06 19.94
C LEU A 530 5.08 -4.45 18.61
N ASN A 531 4.17 -3.85 17.84
CA ASN A 531 4.47 -3.33 16.51
C ASN A 531 4.90 -1.86 16.55
N GLN A 532 6.06 -1.55 15.98
CA GLN A 532 6.63 -0.19 15.96
C GLN A 532 5.72 0.84 15.29
N GLY A 533 5.16 0.50 14.12
CA GLY A 533 4.29 1.39 13.37
C GLY A 533 3.01 1.74 14.11
N GLN A 534 2.42 0.76 14.78
CA GLN A 534 1.22 0.95 15.61
C GLN A 534 1.51 1.89 16.79
N ASN A 535 2.62 1.67 17.53
CA ASN A 535 3.04 2.54 18.61
C ASN A 535 3.24 3.98 18.13
N PHE A 536 3.90 4.18 16.99
CA PHE A 536 4.12 5.51 16.44
C PHE A 536 2.83 6.20 15.99
N SER A 537 1.93 5.47 15.36
CA SER A 537 0.61 5.98 14.97
C SER A 537 -0.22 6.42 16.18
N ARG A 538 -0.19 5.64 17.26
CA ARG A 538 -0.86 5.99 18.52
C ARG A 538 -0.24 7.20 19.21
N LEU A 539 1.08 7.30 19.21
CA LEU A 539 1.80 8.47 19.74
C LEU A 539 1.43 9.75 18.96
N MET A 540 1.35 9.68 17.63
CA MET A 540 0.92 10.83 16.82
C MET A 540 -0.55 11.19 17.08
N SER A 541 -1.43 10.21 17.23
CA SER A 541 -2.82 10.46 17.60
C SER A 541 -2.93 11.15 18.95
N PHE A 542 -2.14 10.70 19.93
CA PHE A 542 -2.06 11.35 21.24
C PHE A 542 -1.55 12.80 21.14
N ALA A 543 -0.56 13.05 20.31
CA ALA A 543 -0.04 14.40 20.09
C ALA A 543 -1.09 15.34 19.48
N MET A 544 -1.92 14.81 18.57
CA MET A 544 -2.96 15.61 17.89
C MET A 544 -4.20 15.84 18.74
N TYR A 545 -4.61 14.87 19.53
CA TYR A 545 -5.91 14.89 20.22
C TYR A 545 -5.81 14.80 21.76
N GLY A 546 -4.65 14.38 22.32
CA GLY A 546 -4.53 14.03 23.72
C GLY A 546 -5.04 12.61 24.02
N PRO A 547 -5.27 12.30 25.31
CA PRO A 547 -5.68 10.96 25.75
C PRO A 547 -7.06 10.52 25.25
N LYS A 548 -7.94 11.49 24.95
CA LYS A 548 -9.25 11.22 24.34
C LYS A 548 -9.19 11.54 22.86
N SER A 549 -9.15 10.52 22.04
CA SER A 549 -9.00 10.63 20.59
C SER A 549 -9.94 9.66 19.88
N PRO A 550 -10.18 9.82 18.57
CA PRO A 550 -10.85 8.78 17.79
C PRO A 550 -10.17 7.42 17.93
N ALA A 551 -8.83 7.39 18.06
CA ALA A 551 -8.05 6.17 18.18
C ALA A 551 -8.22 5.44 19.53
N THR A 552 -8.64 6.16 20.58
CA THR A 552 -8.94 5.59 21.91
C THR A 552 -10.44 5.41 22.16
N ASN A 553 -11.29 5.75 21.19
CA ASN A 553 -12.76 5.59 21.26
C ASN A 553 -13.14 4.14 20.94
N LEU A 554 -12.74 3.22 21.80
CA LEU A 554 -12.92 1.78 21.65
C LEU A 554 -13.75 1.22 22.78
N LEU A 555 -14.40 0.08 22.54
CA LEU A 555 -14.99 -0.72 23.62
C LEU A 555 -13.87 -1.20 24.56
N THR A 556 -14.02 -0.99 25.85
CA THR A 556 -13.10 -1.53 26.86
C THR A 556 -13.20 -3.04 26.93
N GLU A 557 -12.21 -3.71 27.55
CA GLU A 557 -12.29 -5.15 27.82
C GLU A 557 -13.54 -5.52 28.60
N ALA A 558 -13.90 -4.74 29.63
CA ALA A 558 -15.10 -4.97 30.41
C ALA A 558 -16.39 -4.83 29.59
N GLU A 559 -16.46 -3.82 28.71
CA GLU A 559 -17.59 -3.65 27.78
C GLU A 559 -17.69 -4.82 26.80
N LEU A 560 -16.59 -5.23 26.19
CA LEU A 560 -16.55 -6.38 25.28
C LEU A 560 -16.99 -7.67 25.97
N THR A 561 -16.49 -7.93 27.18
CA THR A 561 -16.76 -9.16 27.91
C THR A 561 -18.22 -9.23 28.41
N ASN A 562 -18.82 -8.11 28.78
CA ASN A 562 -20.16 -8.05 29.36
C ASN A 562 -21.27 -7.69 28.38
N MET A 563 -20.95 -7.33 27.14
CA MET A 563 -21.92 -6.94 26.12
C MET A 563 -22.78 -8.13 25.71
N ASN A 564 -24.08 -7.91 25.57
CA ASN A 564 -24.95 -8.88 24.92
C ASN A 564 -24.73 -8.81 23.40
N PRO A 565 -24.30 -9.89 22.72
CA PRO A 565 -24.04 -9.85 21.29
C PRO A 565 -25.28 -9.51 20.44
N GLN A 566 -26.50 -9.65 20.98
CA GLN A 566 -27.71 -9.16 20.33
C GLN A 566 -27.67 -7.66 20.06
N GLU A 567 -27.02 -6.89 20.94
CA GLU A 567 -26.89 -5.44 20.77
C GLU A 567 -26.07 -5.07 19.50
N LEU A 568 -25.11 -5.92 19.12
CA LEU A 568 -24.34 -5.73 17.87
C LEU A 568 -25.20 -6.10 16.65
N VAL A 569 -25.96 -7.19 16.75
CA VAL A 569 -26.89 -7.60 15.68
C VAL A 569 -27.98 -6.55 15.47
N ASP A 570 -28.49 -5.96 16.54
CA ASP A 570 -29.49 -4.88 16.46
C ASP A 570 -28.92 -3.64 15.71
N ARG A 571 -27.62 -3.33 15.86
CA ARG A 571 -26.94 -2.28 15.09
C ARG A 571 -26.89 -2.61 13.62
N ILE A 572 -26.53 -3.85 13.28
CA ILE A 572 -26.49 -4.35 11.91
C ILE A 572 -27.86 -4.23 11.27
N HIS A 573 -28.92 -4.75 11.91
CA HIS A 573 -30.30 -4.69 11.43
C HIS A 573 -30.80 -3.26 11.24
N ASN A 574 -30.35 -2.33 12.08
CA ASN A 574 -30.78 -0.94 12.01
C ASN A 574 -29.95 -0.06 11.07
N GLN A 575 -28.83 -0.52 10.52
CA GLN A 575 -27.92 0.32 9.74
C GLN A 575 -28.64 1.03 8.60
N ASN A 576 -29.39 0.29 7.79
CA ASN A 576 -30.10 0.85 6.64
C ASN A 576 -31.28 1.76 7.01
N SER A 577 -31.63 1.87 8.27
CA SER A 577 -32.70 2.77 8.74
C SER A 577 -32.28 4.23 8.85
N TYR A 578 -30.96 4.52 8.85
CA TYR A 578 -30.42 5.86 8.93
C TYR A 578 -30.30 6.55 7.56
N LYS A 579 -30.30 7.88 7.55
CA LYS A 579 -30.02 8.67 6.34
C LYS A 579 -28.67 8.30 5.76
N HIS A 580 -28.65 8.04 4.46
CA HIS A 580 -27.45 7.69 3.71
C HIS A 580 -27.62 8.09 2.25
N ARG A 581 -26.55 7.97 1.50
CA ARG A 581 -26.52 8.12 0.04
C ARG A 581 -25.91 6.88 -0.60
N ILE A 582 -26.29 6.63 -1.83
CA ILE A 582 -25.77 5.51 -2.62
C ILE A 582 -24.87 6.04 -3.72
N LEU A 583 -23.70 5.42 -3.87
CA LEU A 583 -22.79 5.67 -4.98
C LEU A 583 -22.80 4.46 -5.90
N TYR A 584 -22.82 4.68 -7.20
CA TYR A 584 -22.73 3.59 -8.15
C TYR A 584 -21.82 3.95 -9.31
N TYR A 585 -20.85 3.06 -9.56
CA TYR A 585 -20.10 2.98 -10.78
C TYR A 585 -20.23 1.56 -11.35
N GLY A 586 -20.81 1.41 -12.54
CA GLY A 586 -21.04 0.10 -13.16
C GLY A 586 -21.77 0.23 -14.50
N PRO A 587 -21.86 -0.87 -15.28
CA PRO A 587 -22.44 -0.85 -16.62
C PRO A 587 -23.97 -0.76 -16.65
N SER A 588 -24.68 -1.07 -15.55
CA SER A 588 -26.13 -1.01 -15.51
C SER A 588 -26.65 0.39 -15.82
N SER A 589 -27.73 0.48 -16.61
CA SER A 589 -28.40 1.75 -16.83
C SER A 589 -28.95 2.32 -15.52
N SER A 590 -29.14 3.64 -15.44
CA SER A 590 -29.74 4.28 -14.26
C SER A 590 -31.13 3.70 -13.92
N LYS A 591 -31.92 3.31 -14.94
CA LYS A 591 -33.21 2.67 -14.77
C LYS A 591 -33.10 1.29 -14.12
N ASP A 592 -32.19 0.45 -14.60
CA ASP A 592 -31.99 -0.91 -14.10
C ASP A 592 -31.38 -0.89 -12.70
N LEU A 593 -30.43 0.02 -12.45
CA LEU A 593 -29.88 0.25 -11.12
C LEU A 593 -31.00 0.62 -10.12
N LEU A 594 -31.83 1.63 -10.45
CA LEU A 594 -32.92 2.06 -9.57
C LEU A 594 -33.94 0.95 -9.37
N ALA A 595 -34.22 0.12 -10.40
CA ALA A 595 -35.09 -1.04 -10.25
C ALA A 595 -34.52 -2.04 -9.22
N THR A 596 -33.24 -2.37 -9.32
CA THR A 596 -32.54 -3.27 -8.38
C THR A 596 -32.55 -2.70 -6.96
N ILE A 597 -32.15 -1.43 -6.78
CA ILE A 597 -32.14 -0.79 -5.46
C ILE A 597 -33.54 -0.73 -4.87
N ASN A 598 -34.53 -0.27 -5.64
CA ASN A 598 -35.91 -0.15 -5.15
C ASN A 598 -36.55 -1.50 -4.82
N GLN A 599 -36.09 -2.58 -5.46
CA GLN A 599 -36.58 -3.93 -5.19
C GLN A 599 -35.92 -4.53 -3.92
N TYR A 600 -34.60 -4.46 -3.80
CA TYR A 600 -33.86 -5.25 -2.82
C TYR A 600 -33.35 -4.45 -1.61
N HIS A 601 -33.03 -3.16 -1.75
CA HIS A 601 -32.51 -2.36 -0.63
C HIS A 601 -33.61 -2.17 0.44
N GLN A 602 -33.40 -2.74 1.61
CA GLN A 602 -34.40 -2.77 2.68
C GLN A 602 -34.27 -1.55 3.57
N VAL A 603 -35.19 -0.60 3.40
CA VAL A 603 -35.20 0.66 4.17
C VAL A 603 -36.63 1.00 4.60
N PRO A 604 -36.83 1.71 5.74
CA PRO A 604 -38.14 2.22 6.13
C PRO A 604 -38.59 3.34 5.18
N ALA A 605 -39.89 3.64 5.18
CA ALA A 605 -40.45 4.74 4.37
C ALA A 605 -39.80 6.10 4.73
N THR A 606 -39.46 6.31 6.00
CA THR A 606 -38.80 7.51 6.50
C THR A 606 -37.52 7.10 7.21
N LEU A 607 -36.39 7.64 6.74
CA LEU A 607 -35.07 7.37 7.32
C LEU A 607 -34.87 8.21 8.59
N LYS A 608 -34.18 7.60 9.56
CA LYS A 608 -33.79 8.26 10.81
C LYS A 608 -32.64 9.25 10.55
N ASP A 609 -32.64 10.34 11.29
CA ASP A 609 -31.49 11.22 11.34
C ASP A 609 -30.28 10.54 11.98
N ILE A 610 -29.09 10.93 11.55
CA ILE A 610 -27.84 10.46 12.17
C ILE A 610 -27.78 10.98 13.61
N PRO A 611 -27.51 10.12 14.61
CA PRO A 611 -27.37 10.56 15.99
C PRO A 611 -26.17 11.51 16.15
N ALA A 612 -26.19 12.33 17.18
CA ALA A 612 -25.03 13.16 17.51
C ALA A 612 -23.83 12.29 17.90
N GLY A 613 -22.66 12.61 17.33
CA GLY A 613 -21.40 11.90 17.60
C GLY A 613 -20.54 12.66 18.62
N ASN A 614 -19.52 11.98 19.11
CA ASN A 614 -18.44 12.61 19.86
C ASN A 614 -17.63 13.51 18.92
N GLU A 615 -17.32 14.72 19.38
CA GLU A 615 -16.44 15.62 18.66
C GLU A 615 -15.03 15.55 19.24
N TYR A 616 -14.05 15.36 18.37
CA TYR A 616 -12.62 15.34 18.70
C TYR A 616 -11.94 16.52 17.99
N ALA A 617 -11.58 17.52 18.76
CA ALA A 617 -10.84 18.67 18.24
C ALA A 617 -9.33 18.41 18.29
N TYR A 618 -8.60 18.88 17.30
CA TYR A 618 -7.14 18.90 17.37
C TYR A 618 -6.69 19.84 18.48
N LEU A 619 -5.71 19.39 19.28
CA LEU A 619 -5.10 20.22 20.32
C LEU A 619 -4.37 21.39 19.68
N GLU A 620 -4.42 22.53 20.34
CA GLU A 620 -3.55 23.67 20.03
C GLU A 620 -2.09 23.33 20.36
N THR A 621 -1.17 23.97 19.67
CA THR A 621 0.27 23.80 19.90
C THR A 621 0.90 25.12 20.38
N PRO A 622 0.50 25.68 21.56
CA PRO A 622 0.93 26.99 22.00
C PRO A 622 2.40 27.04 22.43
N VAL A 623 2.97 25.89 22.80
CA VAL A 623 4.37 25.75 23.23
C VAL A 623 4.98 24.50 22.60
N THR A 624 6.28 24.56 22.32
CA THR A 624 7.03 23.39 21.88
C THR A 624 7.21 22.41 23.04
N LYS A 625 6.92 21.13 22.79
CA LYS A 625 7.18 20.03 23.72
C LYS A 625 7.60 18.75 22.98
N VAL A 626 8.22 17.86 23.71
CA VAL A 626 8.69 16.57 23.19
C VAL A 626 7.94 15.44 23.90
N LEU A 627 7.18 14.65 23.14
CA LEU A 627 6.55 13.43 23.61
C LEU A 627 7.46 12.25 23.27
N VAL A 628 7.80 11.46 24.27
CA VAL A 628 8.63 10.25 24.10
C VAL A 628 7.81 9.03 24.52
N ALA A 629 7.64 8.08 23.62
CA ALA A 629 7.08 6.77 23.95
C ALA A 629 8.17 5.69 23.81
N PRO A 630 8.20 4.70 24.74
CA PRO A 630 9.24 3.69 24.77
C PRO A 630 9.03 2.65 23.67
N TYR A 631 10.09 2.34 22.92
CA TYR A 631 10.15 1.23 22.00
C TYR A 631 11.61 0.85 21.73
N ASP A 632 11.93 -0.45 21.79
CA ASP A 632 13.28 -0.95 21.50
C ASP A 632 13.49 -1.03 19.97
N ALA A 633 13.71 0.13 19.37
CA ALA A 633 13.83 0.28 17.92
C ALA A 633 15.29 0.45 17.49
N LYS A 634 15.62 -0.14 16.34
CA LYS A 634 16.89 0.12 15.64
C LYS A 634 16.89 1.46 14.91
N GLN A 635 15.73 1.89 14.47
CA GLN A 635 15.48 3.22 13.88
C GLN A 635 14.44 3.94 14.72
N ILE A 636 14.74 5.18 15.05
CA ILE A 636 13.83 6.08 15.74
C ILE A 636 12.86 6.65 14.72
N TYR A 637 11.56 6.56 15.01
CA TYR A 637 10.54 7.30 14.29
C TYR A 637 10.28 8.62 14.99
N MET A 638 10.34 9.69 14.23
CA MET A 638 10.11 11.04 14.69
C MET A 638 9.12 11.78 13.79
N ALA A 639 8.22 12.53 14.41
CA ALA A 639 7.38 13.51 13.73
C ALA A 639 7.35 14.83 14.50
N GLN A 640 7.15 15.93 13.77
CA GLN A 640 6.83 17.23 14.36
C GLN A 640 5.40 17.57 13.89
N ILE A 641 4.57 18.00 14.81
CA ILE A 641 3.17 18.34 14.54
C ILE A 641 2.90 19.75 15.06
N SER A 642 2.34 20.60 14.20
CA SER A 642 1.88 21.94 14.59
C SER A 642 0.47 22.16 14.07
N ASN A 643 -0.48 22.42 14.98
CA ASN A 643 -1.80 22.89 14.62
C ASN A 643 -1.67 24.36 14.17
N LEU A 644 -2.09 24.65 12.94
CA LEU A 644 -1.94 25.99 12.38
C LEU A 644 -3.08 26.95 12.80
N ASP A 645 -4.09 26.43 13.50
CA ASP A 645 -5.26 27.19 13.97
C ASP A 645 -5.96 27.97 12.84
N LYS A 646 -6.00 27.39 11.67
CA LYS A 646 -6.63 27.96 10.47
C LYS A 646 -7.56 26.94 9.85
N LYS A 647 -8.79 27.36 9.59
CA LYS A 647 -9.79 26.55 8.89
C LYS A 647 -9.52 26.52 7.39
N TYR A 648 -10.13 25.56 6.70
CA TYR A 648 -10.06 25.46 5.25
C TYR A 648 -10.42 26.79 4.58
N ASP A 649 -9.59 27.20 3.65
CA ASP A 649 -9.79 28.35 2.80
C ASP A 649 -9.36 28.02 1.38
N PRO A 650 -10.28 27.96 0.40
CA PRO A 650 -9.94 27.65 -0.98
C PRO A 650 -8.99 28.67 -1.64
N ALA A 651 -8.86 29.87 -1.04
CA ALA A 651 -7.89 30.87 -1.54
C ALA A 651 -6.44 30.51 -1.19
N ILE A 652 -6.24 29.70 -0.15
CA ILE A 652 -4.91 29.28 0.30
C ILE A 652 -4.43 28.00 -0.39
N GLU A 653 -5.36 27.15 -0.87
CA GLU A 653 -5.01 25.85 -1.45
C GLU A 653 -3.98 25.92 -2.59
N PRO A 654 -4.05 26.89 -3.53
CA PRO A 654 -3.05 26.96 -4.59
C PRO A 654 -1.62 27.20 -4.10
N ILE A 655 -1.44 28.16 -3.19
CA ILE A 655 -0.10 28.45 -2.64
C ILE A 655 0.37 27.35 -1.72
N ARG A 656 -0.52 26.71 -0.93
CA ARG A 656 -0.23 25.57 -0.08
C ARG A 656 0.27 24.38 -0.91
N ALA A 657 -0.45 24.05 -1.97
CA ALA A 657 -0.08 22.91 -2.83
C ALA A 657 1.28 23.13 -3.51
N LEU A 658 1.54 24.35 -4.02
CA LEU A 658 2.83 24.68 -4.60
C LEU A 658 3.95 24.75 -3.56
N TYR A 659 3.64 25.22 -2.34
CA TYR A 659 4.58 25.18 -1.21
C TYR A 659 4.95 23.74 -0.84
N ASP A 660 3.97 22.85 -0.73
CA ASP A 660 4.23 21.44 -0.41
C ASP A 660 5.11 20.78 -1.48
N GLU A 661 4.87 21.04 -2.76
CA GLU A 661 5.70 20.53 -3.86
C GLU A 661 7.16 21.03 -3.77
N TYR A 662 7.33 22.32 -3.46
CA TYR A 662 8.66 22.93 -3.31
C TYR A 662 9.38 22.47 -2.05
N PHE A 663 8.68 22.45 -0.91
CA PHE A 663 9.31 22.29 0.40
C PHE A 663 9.50 20.83 0.82
N GLY A 664 8.46 19.98 0.75
CA GLY A 664 8.49 18.67 1.40
C GLY A 664 7.88 17.49 0.66
N GLY A 665 7.29 17.71 -0.52
CA GLY A 665 6.38 16.75 -1.16
C GLY A 665 6.99 15.77 -2.18
N GLY A 666 8.27 15.83 -2.48
CA GLY A 666 8.85 14.93 -3.50
C GLY A 666 10.36 14.84 -3.44
N MET A 667 10.97 14.03 -4.30
CA MET A 667 12.42 13.81 -4.35
C MET A 667 13.23 15.10 -4.68
N ASN A 668 12.61 16.06 -5.36
CA ASN A 668 13.22 17.35 -5.64
C ASN A 668 12.96 18.43 -4.57
N SER A 669 12.15 18.09 -3.54
CA SER A 669 11.81 19.03 -2.47
C SER A 669 13.02 19.39 -1.61
N ILE A 670 12.96 20.57 -0.98
CA ILE A 670 14.02 21.05 -0.06
C ILE A 670 14.30 20.05 1.05
N VAL A 671 13.25 19.51 1.69
CA VAL A 671 13.40 18.55 2.81
C VAL A 671 14.11 17.28 2.34
N PHE A 672 13.68 16.69 1.24
CA PHE A 672 14.29 15.45 0.75
C PHE A 672 15.75 15.66 0.36
N GLN A 673 16.06 16.73 -0.37
CA GLN A 673 17.41 17.04 -0.79
C GLN A 673 18.35 17.33 0.38
N GLU A 674 17.90 18.04 1.41
CA GLU A 674 18.74 18.34 2.59
C GLU A 674 18.89 17.15 3.53
N MET A 675 17.81 16.40 3.78
CA MET A 675 17.81 15.36 4.80
C MET A 675 18.42 14.04 4.29
N ARG A 676 18.07 13.64 3.07
CA ARG A 676 18.51 12.38 2.48
C ARG A 676 19.75 12.58 1.61
N GLU A 677 19.67 13.39 0.56
CA GLU A 677 20.69 13.45 -0.48
C GLU A 677 21.98 14.12 0.01
N THR A 678 21.86 15.23 0.72
CA THR A 678 23.04 15.99 1.19
C THR A 678 23.69 15.35 2.41
N ARG A 679 22.90 14.91 3.38
CA ARG A 679 23.41 14.56 4.72
C ARG A 679 23.23 13.08 5.08
N GLY A 680 22.50 12.32 4.31
CA GLY A 680 22.24 10.89 4.56
C GLY A 680 21.69 10.63 5.97
N LEU A 681 20.84 11.54 6.47
CA LEU A 681 20.27 11.44 7.81
C LEU A 681 19.14 10.42 7.89
N ALA A 682 18.43 10.20 6.79
CA ALA A 682 17.33 9.27 6.74
C ALA A 682 17.10 8.73 5.33
N TYR A 683 16.51 7.55 5.22
CA TYR A 683 16.03 7.01 3.95
C TYR A 683 14.80 7.77 3.45
N SER A 684 13.89 8.14 4.36
CA SER A 684 12.68 8.90 4.05
C SER A 684 12.52 10.07 5.00
N ALA A 685 12.33 11.25 4.45
CA ALA A 685 11.98 12.46 5.19
C ALA A 685 11.00 13.29 4.36
N TRP A 686 9.96 13.79 4.97
CA TRP A 686 8.97 14.63 4.30
C TRP A 686 8.37 15.67 5.26
N ALA A 687 7.78 16.69 4.67
CA ALA A 687 7.01 17.71 5.37
C ALA A 687 5.81 18.12 4.52
N SER A 688 4.67 18.38 5.14
CA SER A 688 3.47 18.85 4.43
C SER A 688 2.57 19.66 5.35
N ILE A 689 1.92 20.65 4.78
CA ILE A 689 0.77 21.33 5.40
C ILE A 689 -0.48 20.57 4.96
N MET A 690 -0.93 19.67 5.79
CA MET A 690 -2.09 18.82 5.53
C MET A 690 -3.38 19.62 5.55
N PRO A 691 -4.15 19.66 4.44
CA PRO A 691 -5.45 20.31 4.44
C PRO A 691 -6.45 19.49 5.28
N PRO A 692 -7.45 20.15 5.89
CA PRO A 692 -8.49 19.42 6.59
C PRO A 692 -9.37 18.63 5.63
N SER A 693 -9.82 17.45 6.07
CA SER A 693 -10.80 16.64 5.31
C SER A 693 -12.24 17.18 5.44
N TYR A 694 -12.51 17.97 6.47
CA TYR A 694 -13.81 18.60 6.75
C TYR A 694 -13.61 20.02 7.26
N LEU A 695 -14.56 20.90 6.97
CA LEU A 695 -14.51 22.32 7.37
C LEU A 695 -14.30 22.57 8.87
N LYS A 696 -14.67 21.61 9.72
CA LYS A 696 -14.51 21.73 11.18
C LYS A 696 -13.05 21.59 11.64
N TYR A 697 -12.18 20.95 10.89
CA TYR A 697 -10.77 20.73 11.28
C TYR A 697 -9.86 21.87 10.77
N PRO A 698 -8.72 22.11 11.45
CA PRO A 698 -7.72 23.06 10.99
C PRO A 698 -6.72 22.43 10.03
N TYR A 699 -5.89 23.26 9.37
CA TYR A 699 -4.65 22.81 8.75
C TYR A 699 -3.64 22.34 9.80
N VAL A 700 -2.88 21.34 9.48
CA VAL A 700 -1.80 20.78 10.33
C VAL A 700 -0.51 20.72 9.56
N LEU A 701 0.55 21.36 10.05
CA LEU A 701 1.90 21.14 9.55
C LEU A 701 2.45 19.88 10.21
N ARG A 702 2.89 18.95 9.41
CA ARG A 702 3.49 17.69 9.86
C ARG A 702 4.78 17.42 9.12
N THR A 703 5.79 17.00 9.88
CA THR A 703 7.03 16.44 9.34
C THR A 703 7.20 15.02 9.84
N GLN A 704 7.92 14.21 9.11
CA GLN A 704 8.25 12.85 9.56
C GLN A 704 9.62 12.43 9.03
N ILE A 705 10.34 11.69 9.87
CA ILE A 705 11.61 11.07 9.54
C ILE A 705 11.77 9.75 10.27
N ALA A 706 12.41 8.78 9.61
CA ALA A 706 12.93 7.58 10.24
C ALA A 706 14.47 7.63 10.14
N THR A 707 15.15 7.59 11.28
CA THR A 707 16.60 7.79 11.37
C THR A 707 17.24 6.82 12.38
N GLN A 708 18.54 6.65 12.32
CA GLN A 708 19.29 5.90 13.32
C GLN A 708 19.34 6.64 14.66
N ASN A 709 19.50 5.87 15.74
CA ASN A 709 19.53 6.40 17.11
C ASN A 709 20.59 7.48 17.29
N ASP A 710 21.78 7.29 16.73
CA ASP A 710 22.92 8.22 16.82
C ASP A 710 22.79 9.45 15.91
N LYS A 711 21.85 9.47 14.97
CA LYS A 711 21.61 10.60 14.06
C LYS A 711 20.40 11.45 14.43
N MET A 712 19.64 11.06 15.43
CA MET A 712 18.39 11.70 15.76
C MET A 712 18.56 13.20 16.06
N ILE A 713 19.56 13.60 16.83
CA ILE A 713 19.80 15.01 17.18
C ILE A 713 20.16 15.82 15.94
N ASP A 714 20.99 15.27 15.06
CA ASP A 714 21.36 15.92 13.81
C ASP A 714 20.13 16.07 12.90
N ALA A 715 19.27 15.06 12.87
CA ALA A 715 18.00 15.11 12.14
C ALA A 715 17.05 16.20 12.67
N VAL A 716 16.87 16.28 13.99
CA VAL A 716 16.06 17.32 14.64
C VAL A 716 16.62 18.71 14.35
N THR A 717 17.94 18.87 14.52
CA THR A 717 18.60 20.15 14.31
C THR A 717 18.50 20.62 12.87
N THR A 718 18.75 19.72 11.94
CA THR A 718 18.65 19.99 10.50
C THR A 718 17.23 20.35 10.08
N PHE A 719 16.23 19.59 10.54
CA PHE A 719 14.82 19.91 10.24
C PHE A 719 14.43 21.29 10.76
N ASN A 720 14.82 21.61 12.00
CA ASN A 720 14.54 22.91 12.59
C ASN A 720 15.23 24.05 11.82
N ASP A 721 16.44 23.83 11.34
CA ASP A 721 17.14 24.81 10.51
C ASP A 721 16.42 25.02 9.19
N ILE A 722 16.06 23.96 8.47
CA ILE A 722 15.33 24.03 7.19
C ILE A 722 13.98 24.71 7.34
N ILE A 723 13.26 24.41 8.41
CA ILE A 723 11.97 25.03 8.71
C ILE A 723 12.09 26.54 8.98
N ASN A 724 13.14 26.96 9.70
CA ASN A 724 13.31 28.36 10.07
C ASN A 724 14.10 29.17 9.04
N ASN A 725 15.00 28.54 8.31
CA ASN A 725 15.90 29.13 7.33
C ASN A 725 15.76 28.38 5.99
N MET A 726 14.54 28.28 5.48
CA MET A 726 14.26 27.56 4.23
C MET A 726 15.17 28.04 3.10
N PRO A 727 15.94 27.16 2.46
CA PRO A 727 16.72 27.52 1.30
C PRO A 727 15.85 28.09 0.16
N GLU A 728 16.29 29.18 -0.44
CA GLU A 728 15.63 29.83 -1.57
C GLU A 728 16.34 29.44 -2.87
N SER A 729 15.62 28.79 -3.81
CA SER A 729 16.17 28.33 -5.08
C SER A 729 15.15 28.54 -6.20
N GLU A 730 15.46 29.42 -7.13
CA GLU A 730 14.64 29.65 -8.34
C GLU A 730 14.57 28.39 -9.20
N ALA A 731 15.64 27.62 -9.28
CA ALA A 731 15.66 26.38 -10.05
C ALA A 731 14.72 25.32 -9.45
N ALA A 732 14.76 25.11 -8.12
CA ALA A 732 13.85 24.21 -7.43
C ALA A 732 12.39 24.70 -7.51
N PHE A 733 12.16 26.00 -7.38
CA PHE A 733 10.82 26.58 -7.54
C PHE A 733 10.25 26.35 -8.94
N LYS A 734 11.07 26.58 -9.97
CA LYS A 734 10.64 26.33 -11.34
C LYS A 734 10.27 24.86 -11.55
N LEU A 735 11.09 23.94 -11.08
CA LEU A 735 10.79 22.49 -11.16
C LEU A 735 9.48 22.13 -10.43
N ALA A 736 9.27 22.64 -9.23
CA ALA A 736 8.05 22.39 -8.46
C ALA A 736 6.81 22.93 -9.18
N LYS A 737 6.87 24.16 -9.68
CA LYS A 737 5.78 24.80 -10.42
C LYS A 737 5.47 24.10 -11.72
N ASP A 738 6.50 23.79 -12.53
CA ASP A 738 6.34 23.09 -13.80
C ASP A 738 5.81 21.68 -13.58
N GLY A 739 6.34 20.96 -12.59
CA GLY A 739 5.87 19.62 -12.20
C GLY A 739 4.39 19.61 -11.80
N LEU A 740 3.98 20.51 -10.91
CA LEU A 740 2.58 20.64 -10.49
C LEU A 740 1.67 21.03 -11.66
N THR A 741 2.11 21.97 -12.50
CA THR A 741 1.35 22.40 -13.69
C THR A 741 1.17 21.24 -14.67
N ASN A 742 2.23 20.47 -14.96
CA ASN A 742 2.17 19.33 -15.86
C ASN A 742 1.29 18.21 -15.30
N ARG A 743 1.36 17.93 -14.01
CA ARG A 743 0.47 16.97 -13.35
C ARG A 743 -0.99 17.38 -13.52
N LEU A 744 -1.36 18.62 -13.26
CA LEU A 744 -2.74 19.11 -13.44
C LEU A 744 -3.21 19.06 -14.90
N ARG A 745 -2.32 19.24 -15.88
CA ARG A 745 -2.63 19.10 -17.30
C ARG A 745 -2.89 17.65 -17.71
N THR A 746 -2.19 16.70 -17.12
CA THR A 746 -2.22 15.28 -17.53
C THR A 746 -3.13 14.43 -16.67
N GLU A 747 -3.41 14.86 -15.44
CA GLU A 747 -4.31 14.14 -14.54
C GLU A 747 -5.72 14.04 -15.13
N ARG A 748 -6.24 12.81 -15.12
CA ARG A 748 -7.61 12.51 -15.54
C ARG A 748 -8.34 11.83 -14.39
N ILE A 749 -9.29 12.53 -13.80
CA ILE A 749 -10.23 11.90 -12.86
C ILE A 749 -11.32 11.26 -13.70
N ILE A 750 -11.39 9.95 -13.66
CA ILE A 750 -12.27 9.14 -14.50
C ILE A 750 -13.00 8.08 -13.66
N LYS A 751 -13.90 7.34 -14.28
CA LYS A 751 -14.60 6.21 -13.63
C LYS A 751 -15.33 6.63 -12.35
N GLY A 752 -15.28 5.80 -11.31
CA GLY A 752 -15.89 6.07 -10.01
C GLY A 752 -15.26 7.24 -9.24
N ASP A 753 -14.01 7.60 -9.55
CA ASP A 753 -13.31 8.70 -8.87
C ASP A 753 -13.95 10.07 -9.12
N ILE A 754 -14.75 10.19 -10.18
CA ILE A 754 -15.58 11.40 -10.42
C ILE A 754 -16.54 11.63 -9.26
N ILE A 755 -17.19 10.57 -8.77
CA ILE A 755 -18.12 10.65 -7.64
C ILE A 755 -17.39 11.02 -6.36
N TRP A 756 -16.21 10.43 -6.12
CA TRP A 756 -15.40 10.75 -4.95
C TRP A 756 -14.85 12.17 -4.98
N SER A 757 -14.44 12.66 -6.15
CA SER A 757 -14.04 14.06 -6.33
C SER A 757 -15.18 15.02 -5.96
N TYR A 758 -16.40 14.71 -6.39
CA TYR A 758 -17.59 15.47 -6.02
C TYR A 758 -17.83 15.49 -4.50
N ILE A 759 -17.79 14.30 -3.86
CA ILE A 759 -18.01 14.19 -2.41
C ILE A 759 -16.97 14.97 -1.63
N ASN A 760 -15.69 14.83 -1.99
CA ASN A 760 -14.60 15.53 -1.32
C ASN A 760 -14.72 17.06 -1.49
N ALA A 761 -15.13 17.52 -2.66
CA ALA A 761 -15.41 18.94 -2.87
C ALA A 761 -16.56 19.43 -1.98
N GLN A 762 -17.66 18.67 -1.89
CA GLN A 762 -18.79 18.98 -1.04
C GLN A 762 -18.42 19.05 0.45
N ASP A 763 -17.58 18.16 0.95
CA ASP A 763 -17.10 18.12 2.33
C ASP A 763 -16.33 19.40 2.72
N LEU A 764 -15.75 20.05 1.72
CA LEU A 764 -15.04 21.32 1.85
C LEU A 764 -15.87 22.53 1.37
N GLY A 765 -17.19 22.36 1.19
CA GLY A 765 -18.08 23.42 0.77
C GLY A 765 -17.87 23.93 -0.66
N GLN A 766 -17.25 23.11 -1.52
CA GLN A 766 -16.99 23.44 -2.92
C GLN A 766 -18.02 22.77 -3.83
N ASN A 767 -18.42 23.47 -4.90
CA ASN A 767 -19.39 22.98 -5.89
C ASN A 767 -18.77 22.74 -7.27
N VAL A 768 -17.49 23.02 -7.43
CA VAL A 768 -16.72 22.90 -8.67
C VAL A 768 -15.44 22.11 -8.40
N ASP A 769 -14.86 21.60 -9.45
CA ASP A 769 -13.56 20.92 -9.37
C ASP A 769 -12.48 21.88 -8.83
N PRO A 770 -11.91 21.64 -7.64
CA PRO A 770 -10.94 22.54 -7.02
C PRO A 770 -9.65 22.70 -7.82
N ARG A 771 -9.36 21.78 -8.75
CA ARG A 771 -8.18 21.84 -9.62
C ARG A 771 -8.24 23.03 -10.60
N ILE A 772 -9.44 23.52 -10.93
CA ILE A 772 -9.60 24.71 -11.79
C ILE A 772 -8.90 25.91 -11.16
N LYS A 773 -9.22 26.18 -9.88
CA LYS A 773 -8.59 27.29 -9.15
C LYS A 773 -7.10 27.07 -8.96
N LEU A 774 -6.72 25.87 -8.55
CA LEU A 774 -5.31 25.51 -8.37
C LEU A 774 -4.51 25.76 -9.64
N TYR A 775 -4.96 25.26 -10.80
CA TYR A 775 -4.27 25.42 -12.07
C TYR A 775 -4.12 26.90 -12.47
N ASN A 776 -5.19 27.69 -12.35
CA ASN A 776 -5.18 29.08 -12.76
C ASN A 776 -4.28 29.94 -11.87
N ASP A 777 -4.34 29.75 -10.56
CA ASP A 777 -3.65 30.62 -9.62
C ASP A 777 -2.12 30.37 -9.61
N ILE A 778 -1.68 29.12 -9.68
CA ILE A 778 -0.23 28.82 -9.66
C ILE A 778 0.55 29.40 -10.84
N GLN A 779 -0.13 29.69 -11.98
CA GLN A 779 0.55 30.25 -13.15
C GLN A 779 1.21 31.61 -12.83
N ASN A 780 0.66 32.39 -11.93
CA ASN A 780 1.11 33.73 -11.57
C ASN A 780 1.98 33.79 -10.31
N MET A 781 2.23 32.65 -9.66
CA MET A 781 3.02 32.60 -8.44
C MET A 781 4.52 32.61 -8.72
N SER A 782 5.26 33.21 -7.82
CA SER A 782 6.72 33.37 -7.82
C SER A 782 7.34 32.73 -6.58
N LEU A 783 8.67 32.54 -6.57
CA LEU A 783 9.41 32.10 -5.39
C LEU A 783 9.15 32.99 -4.17
N LYS A 784 8.98 34.31 -4.43
CA LYS A 784 8.65 35.26 -3.34
C LYS A 784 7.36 34.88 -2.62
N ASP A 785 6.34 34.43 -3.34
CA ASP A 785 5.06 34.02 -2.73
C ASP A 785 5.27 32.79 -1.82
N ILE A 786 6.12 31.82 -2.23
CA ILE A 786 6.50 30.68 -1.40
C ILE A 786 7.25 31.13 -0.14
N VAL A 787 8.19 32.06 -0.28
CA VAL A 787 8.97 32.58 0.86
C VAL A 787 8.09 33.36 1.82
N ASP A 788 7.15 34.16 1.32
CA ASP A 788 6.20 34.90 2.16
C ASP A 788 5.21 33.94 2.87
N PHE A 789 4.77 32.90 2.17
CA PHE A 789 3.94 31.84 2.75
C PHE A 789 4.69 31.09 3.87
N GLN A 790 5.96 30.70 3.63
CA GLN A 790 6.84 30.10 4.63
C GLN A 790 6.95 30.95 5.90
N LYS A 791 7.21 32.27 5.73
CA LYS A 791 7.32 33.21 6.87
C LYS A 791 6.04 33.32 7.67
N GLN A 792 4.90 33.29 6.98
CA GLN A 792 3.59 33.48 7.62
C GLN A 792 3.04 32.21 8.27
N TRP A 793 3.28 31.03 7.64
CA TRP A 793 2.60 29.80 8.01
C TRP A 793 3.49 28.79 8.75
N VAL A 794 4.80 28.84 8.56
CA VAL A 794 5.72 27.78 8.98
C VAL A 794 6.81 28.26 9.91
N LYS A 795 7.50 29.36 9.56
CA LYS A 795 8.63 29.88 10.34
C LYS A 795 8.23 30.29 11.76
N GLY A 796 9.03 29.89 12.72
CA GLY A 796 8.85 30.29 14.14
C GLY A 796 7.67 29.61 14.83
N ARG A 797 7.11 28.55 14.26
CA ARG A 797 6.04 27.79 14.88
C ARG A 797 6.54 26.96 16.06
N THR A 798 5.60 26.67 16.92
CA THR A 798 5.74 25.71 18.02
C THR A 798 5.31 24.32 17.56
N TYR A 799 5.93 23.29 18.07
CA TYR A 799 5.72 21.90 17.64
C TYR A 799 5.53 20.96 18.82
N VAL A 800 4.70 19.95 18.64
CA VAL A 800 4.76 18.73 19.43
C VAL A 800 5.65 17.74 18.67
N TYR A 801 6.80 17.41 19.24
CA TYR A 801 7.67 16.36 18.73
C TYR A 801 7.18 15.01 19.24
N CYS A 802 7.03 14.04 18.36
CA CYS A 802 6.72 12.65 18.67
C CYS A 802 7.96 11.82 18.42
N ILE A 803 8.52 11.19 19.43
CA ILE A 803 9.72 10.37 19.33
C ILE A 803 9.41 8.99 19.90
N LEU A 804 9.57 7.96 19.06
CA LEU A 804 9.42 6.57 19.45
C LEU A 804 10.78 5.90 19.49
N GLY A 805 11.26 5.55 20.67
CA GLY A 805 12.59 4.95 20.85
C GLY A 805 12.87 4.53 22.30
N ASP A 806 13.98 3.82 22.50
CA ASP A 806 14.44 3.42 23.84
C ASP A 806 15.20 4.58 24.49
N LYS A 807 14.85 4.90 25.73
CA LYS A 807 15.51 5.97 26.51
C LYS A 807 17.03 5.88 26.57
N LYS A 808 17.57 4.67 26.63
CA LYS A 808 19.03 4.45 26.68
C LYS A 808 19.75 4.88 25.40
N ASP A 809 19.03 4.90 24.28
CA ASP A 809 19.53 5.23 22.96
C ASP A 809 19.17 6.68 22.55
N LEU A 810 18.31 7.36 23.33
CA LEU A 810 17.91 8.76 23.11
C LEU A 810 18.81 9.70 23.93
N GLU A 811 19.39 10.70 23.28
CA GLU A 811 20.13 11.77 23.96
C GLU A 811 19.17 12.78 24.61
N LEU A 812 18.44 12.34 25.65
CA LEU A 812 17.37 13.10 26.30
C LEU A 812 17.79 14.50 26.75
N ASP A 813 19.06 14.65 27.21
CA ASP A 813 19.56 15.96 27.66
C ASP A 813 19.67 16.96 26.49
N LYS A 814 20.01 16.51 25.31
CA LYS A 814 20.02 17.34 24.11
C LYS A 814 18.60 17.63 23.62
N LEU A 815 17.68 16.69 23.74
CA LEU A 815 16.26 16.89 23.42
C LEU A 815 15.58 17.91 24.34
N LYS A 816 15.99 18.03 25.60
CA LYS A 816 15.49 19.08 26.53
C LYS A 816 15.74 20.49 26.01
N ALA A 817 16.78 20.67 25.19
CA ALA A 817 17.03 21.97 24.57
C ALA A 817 16.00 22.34 23.50
N VAL A 818 15.30 21.36 22.94
CA VAL A 818 14.21 21.55 21.97
C VAL A 818 12.92 21.96 22.68
N GLY A 819 12.63 21.33 23.83
CA GLY A 819 11.44 21.61 24.63
C GLY A 819 11.32 20.66 25.82
N PRO A 820 10.39 20.92 26.75
CA PRO A 820 10.13 20.03 27.88
C PRO A 820 9.71 18.65 27.38
N ILE A 821 10.28 17.61 28.01
CA ILE A 821 10.02 16.21 27.65
C ILE A 821 8.88 15.68 28.51
N GLU A 822 7.89 15.09 27.87
CA GLU A 822 6.80 14.33 28.47
C GLU A 822 6.97 12.86 28.02
N GLU A 823 7.22 11.99 29.00
CA GLU A 823 7.32 10.55 28.74
C GLU A 823 5.95 9.91 28.85
N LEU A 824 5.56 9.15 27.84
CA LEU A 824 4.27 8.46 27.78
C LEU A 824 4.47 6.95 27.87
N THR A 825 3.52 6.27 28.50
CA THR A 825 3.46 4.81 28.47
C THR A 825 2.66 4.30 27.26
N GLN A 826 2.79 3.01 26.96
CA GLN A 826 1.96 2.38 25.93
C GLN A 826 0.47 2.46 26.28
N GLU A 827 0.10 2.26 27.55
CA GLU A 827 -1.28 2.37 28.00
C GLU A 827 -1.88 3.77 27.76
N GLN A 828 -1.07 4.82 27.96
CA GLN A 828 -1.53 6.19 27.70
C GLN A 828 -1.80 6.45 26.20
N ILE A 829 -0.94 5.95 25.30
CA ILE A 829 -1.10 6.20 23.87
C ILE A 829 -2.11 5.25 23.20
N PHE A 830 -2.29 4.03 23.71
CA PHE A 830 -3.27 3.07 23.19
C PHE A 830 -4.66 3.22 23.81
N GLY A 831 -4.75 3.67 25.05
CA GLY A 831 -6.01 3.82 25.79
C GLY A 831 -6.50 2.51 26.40
N TYR A 832 -5.66 1.45 26.40
CA TYR A 832 -5.95 0.13 27.00
C TYR A 832 -4.67 -0.56 27.53
#